data_505b8fc52da18f0767dd70de03324abd
#
_entry.id   505b8fc52da18f0767dd70de03324abd
#
_cell.length_a   1.000
_cell.length_b   1.000
_cell.length_c   1.000
_cell.angle_alpha   90.00
_cell.angle_beta   90.00
_cell.angle_gamma   90.00
#
_symmetry.space_group_name_H-M   'P 1'
#
loop_
_entity.id
_entity.type
_entity.pdbx_description
1 polymer ?
#
loop_
_entity_poly.entity_id
_entity_poly.type
_entity_poly.pdbx_seq_one_letter_code
_entity_poly.pdbx_strand_id
1 'polypeptide(L)'
;MAEVELSIVMPCLNEERTLKKCIKDAQSFLRRKNISGEIIVVDNGSTDNSSKIAKQCGARVVKEARKGYGRALRTGFEAACGEYIIMGDCDCTYDFAHMTKMWRLMQSCDMVVGDRFKANLEPGAMSLSHRIGVRALSWLARRRFHSKVYDYHCGIRGMRRAAIEKLEFRTTGMEFATEMIALAELKGLKIKQLPVDYRKSVKGRRPKLNTIRDGFRHLDYILVGAMKPFWRDFWRLTGILLTSVLAGLGLLWLVAQIPREDLKENTQKSVDYYLNYDSGEMKPYLTSDYEILGKNLYGTMMDFYADSIWLSIAYSYDGSLRSVIESKYANVKEDSMGENLQKQLNGELEANEEYSRYWHGSLVIVRPLLKWFSVQQIYIIYGVVITGLLLAIILSLCKHREFVAAGAFAVAAIVAGAPLAAICLEYAQVFVVLGMVSLIAMRLVWRDKTKALPYLFFCSGILVNYLDFLTAETLTLAIPLLLALWLMRKQKLEMGGFKFVLKIMLFWALGYVLMWLAKWLIAWLALGGSAWQSVGAQIEKRSVSTEGGFNHFEMLGYAVDMNFSSLFPICFGSWAGLITAIVVCGLLLLAAKFPKKQLDWLWVSTVLIVSCVPLLRMLVLLEHEVRHFFFTYRALMALVLGFLFVIIRVVDWQRVKSCLKCKNRA
;
A
#
# COMPACT_ATOMS: atom_id res chain seq x y z
N MET A 1 46.11 -9.22 -23.60
CA MET A 1 44.79 -9.14 -24.28
C MET A 1 44.72 -7.75 -24.86
N ALA A 2 44.33 -7.57 -26.11
CA ALA A 2 44.15 -6.26 -26.71
C ALA A 2 43.12 -5.47 -25.89
N GLU A 3 43.44 -4.24 -25.57
CA GLU A 3 42.58 -3.35 -24.80
C GLU A 3 41.28 -3.12 -25.58
N VAL A 4 40.11 -3.35 -24.97
CA VAL A 4 38.79 -3.16 -25.61
C VAL A 4 38.50 -1.67 -25.63
N GLU A 5 38.38 -1.09 -26.84
CA GLU A 5 38.04 0.34 -26.99
C GLU A 5 36.55 0.59 -26.80
N LEU A 6 35.68 -0.27 -27.35
CA LEU A 6 34.24 -0.04 -27.40
C LEU A 6 33.46 -1.28 -26.98
N SER A 7 32.56 -1.13 -26.01
CA SER A 7 31.52 -2.10 -25.64
C SER A 7 30.16 -1.66 -26.20
N ILE A 8 29.49 -2.55 -26.96
CA ILE A 8 28.11 -2.33 -27.41
C ILE A 8 27.17 -3.16 -26.52
N VAL A 9 26.34 -2.49 -25.73
CA VAL A 9 25.45 -3.09 -24.75
C VAL A 9 24.01 -3.12 -25.27
N MET A 10 23.43 -4.30 -25.34
CA MET A 10 22.08 -4.55 -25.83
C MET A 10 21.23 -5.21 -24.72
N PRO A 11 20.27 -4.48 -24.10
CA PRO A 11 19.30 -5.10 -23.19
C PRO A 11 18.34 -5.99 -24.00
N CYS A 12 18.17 -7.23 -23.55
CA CYS A 12 17.39 -8.24 -24.27
C CYS A 12 16.33 -8.89 -23.39
N LEU A 13 15.11 -8.97 -23.91
CA LEU A 13 14.02 -9.76 -23.32
C LEU A 13 13.09 -10.26 -24.44
N ASN A 14 13.16 -11.55 -24.80
CA ASN A 14 12.37 -12.18 -25.86
C ASN A 14 12.48 -11.41 -27.21
N GLU A 15 13.68 -11.38 -27.79
CA GLU A 15 14.00 -10.70 -29.06
C GLU A 15 14.62 -11.67 -30.10
N GLU A 16 14.26 -12.96 -30.07
CA GLU A 16 14.84 -13.98 -30.97
C GLU A 16 14.74 -13.62 -32.45
N ARG A 17 13.73 -12.84 -32.87
CA ARG A 17 13.50 -12.46 -34.27
C ARG A 17 14.43 -11.36 -34.78
N THR A 18 14.92 -10.50 -33.90
CA THR A 18 15.64 -9.26 -34.23
C THR A 18 17.09 -9.28 -33.80
N LEU A 19 17.41 -9.97 -32.72
CA LEU A 19 18.70 -9.96 -32.05
C LEU A 19 19.86 -10.35 -32.98
N LYS A 20 19.70 -11.42 -33.81
CA LYS A 20 20.72 -11.88 -34.76
C LYS A 20 21.16 -10.77 -35.71
N LYS A 21 20.20 -9.99 -36.23
CA LYS A 21 20.47 -8.87 -37.14
C LYS A 21 21.21 -7.76 -36.39
N CYS A 22 20.74 -7.35 -35.23
CA CYS A 22 21.36 -6.29 -34.43
C CYS A 22 22.83 -6.60 -34.08
N ILE A 23 23.13 -7.86 -33.68
CA ILE A 23 24.50 -8.30 -33.42
C ILE A 23 25.38 -8.24 -34.69
N LYS A 24 24.89 -8.74 -35.83
CA LYS A 24 25.63 -8.70 -37.08
C LYS A 24 25.89 -7.29 -37.58
N ASP A 25 24.92 -6.38 -37.43
CA ASP A 25 25.06 -4.97 -37.79
C ASP A 25 26.13 -4.30 -36.91
N ALA A 26 26.12 -4.56 -35.59
CA ALA A 26 27.15 -4.07 -34.66
C ALA A 26 28.55 -4.64 -34.99
N GLN A 27 28.66 -5.95 -35.29
CA GLN A 27 29.92 -6.56 -35.72
C GLN A 27 30.44 -5.96 -37.01
N SER A 28 29.55 -5.69 -37.96
CA SER A 28 29.90 -5.04 -39.23
C SER A 28 30.46 -3.63 -39.02
N PHE A 29 29.86 -2.87 -38.07
CA PHE A 29 30.35 -1.56 -37.69
C PHE A 29 31.77 -1.62 -37.11
N LEU A 30 32.01 -2.50 -36.11
CA LEU A 30 33.31 -2.66 -35.45
C LEU A 30 34.39 -3.01 -36.48
N ARG A 31 34.13 -3.99 -37.35
CA ARG A 31 35.06 -4.42 -38.42
C ARG A 31 35.38 -3.32 -39.42
N ARG A 32 34.35 -2.61 -39.94
CA ARG A 32 34.54 -1.54 -40.93
C ARG A 32 35.32 -0.34 -40.39
N LYS A 33 35.33 -0.15 -39.08
CA LYS A 33 36.05 0.94 -38.44
C LYS A 33 37.34 0.51 -37.76
N ASN A 34 37.66 -0.76 -37.84
CA ASN A 34 38.84 -1.36 -37.19
C ASN A 34 38.90 -1.05 -35.72
N ILE A 35 37.75 -1.11 -35.01
CA ILE A 35 37.63 -0.84 -33.59
C ILE A 35 37.75 -2.14 -32.80
N SER A 36 38.68 -2.18 -31.83
CA SER A 36 38.72 -3.26 -30.85
C SER A 36 37.49 -3.21 -29.93
N GLY A 37 36.51 -4.10 -30.18
CA GLY A 37 35.24 -3.98 -29.46
C GLY A 37 34.58 -5.29 -29.10
N GLU A 38 33.73 -5.26 -28.12
CA GLU A 38 32.88 -6.38 -27.68
C GLU A 38 31.39 -6.05 -27.83
N ILE A 39 30.56 -7.10 -27.97
CA ILE A 39 29.11 -6.97 -27.92
C ILE A 39 28.58 -7.73 -26.71
N ILE A 40 27.87 -7.03 -25.87
CA ILE A 40 27.27 -7.57 -24.65
C ILE A 40 25.75 -7.59 -24.81
N VAL A 41 25.16 -8.76 -24.72
CA VAL A 41 23.72 -8.96 -24.70
C VAL A 41 23.32 -9.27 -23.25
N VAL A 42 22.54 -8.39 -22.63
CA VAL A 42 22.05 -8.58 -21.26
C VAL A 42 20.68 -9.23 -21.31
N ASP A 43 20.66 -10.53 -21.02
CA ASP A 43 19.41 -11.30 -20.97
C ASP A 43 18.68 -11.06 -19.65
N ASN A 44 17.56 -10.35 -19.73
CA ASN A 44 16.72 -9.97 -18.58
C ASN A 44 15.57 -10.95 -18.33
N GLY A 45 15.86 -12.25 -18.45
CA GLY A 45 14.92 -13.34 -18.21
C GLY A 45 14.07 -13.68 -19.44
N SER A 46 14.70 -13.82 -20.61
CA SER A 46 14.04 -14.31 -21.83
C SER A 46 13.60 -15.76 -21.67
N THR A 47 12.46 -16.08 -22.28
CA THR A 47 11.85 -17.42 -22.31
C THR A 47 11.90 -18.04 -23.71
N ASP A 48 12.42 -17.29 -24.70
CA ASP A 48 12.64 -17.69 -26.09
C ASP A 48 14.12 -18.04 -26.34
N ASN A 49 14.50 -18.19 -27.61
CA ASN A 49 15.87 -18.55 -28.02
C ASN A 49 16.85 -17.35 -27.99
N SER A 50 16.50 -16.18 -27.50
CA SER A 50 17.34 -14.98 -27.54
C SER A 50 18.76 -15.24 -27.02
N SER A 51 18.87 -15.83 -25.81
CA SER A 51 20.17 -16.11 -25.17
C SER A 51 21.06 -17.09 -25.99
N LYS A 52 20.44 -18.10 -26.62
CA LYS A 52 21.13 -19.05 -27.49
C LYS A 52 21.63 -18.38 -28.78
N ILE A 53 20.78 -17.56 -29.41
CA ILE A 53 21.11 -16.81 -30.62
C ILE A 53 22.28 -15.84 -30.37
N ALA A 54 22.26 -15.12 -29.25
CA ALA A 54 23.33 -14.19 -28.88
C ALA A 54 24.70 -14.91 -28.81
N LYS A 55 24.76 -16.04 -28.12
CA LYS A 55 25.98 -16.86 -27.99
C LYS A 55 26.45 -17.38 -29.36
N GLN A 56 25.56 -17.90 -30.19
CA GLN A 56 25.88 -18.39 -31.56
C GLN A 56 26.39 -17.28 -32.46
N CYS A 57 25.99 -16.03 -32.23
CA CYS A 57 26.50 -14.88 -32.97
C CYS A 57 27.81 -14.31 -32.38
N GLY A 58 28.40 -14.93 -31.37
CA GLY A 58 29.66 -14.48 -30.75
C GLY A 58 29.52 -13.30 -29.80
N ALA A 59 28.30 -12.97 -29.35
CA ALA A 59 28.11 -11.95 -28.34
C ALA A 59 28.30 -12.53 -26.92
N ARG A 60 28.86 -11.74 -26.02
CA ARG A 60 28.98 -12.06 -24.61
C ARG A 60 27.61 -11.90 -23.94
N VAL A 61 27.06 -13.00 -23.42
CA VAL A 61 25.75 -12.99 -22.74
C VAL A 61 25.92 -12.85 -21.26
N VAL A 62 25.31 -11.81 -20.70
CA VAL A 62 25.23 -11.55 -19.25
C VAL A 62 23.78 -11.72 -18.80
N LYS A 63 23.53 -12.42 -17.68
CA LYS A 63 22.19 -12.64 -17.16
C LYS A 63 21.85 -11.66 -16.05
N GLU A 64 20.71 -11.00 -16.14
CA GLU A 64 20.09 -10.24 -15.05
C GLU A 64 18.74 -10.88 -14.66
N ALA A 65 18.71 -11.56 -13.53
CA ALA A 65 17.55 -12.33 -13.08
C ALA A 65 16.33 -11.44 -12.71
N ARG A 66 16.59 -10.24 -12.22
CA ARG A 66 15.54 -9.30 -11.80
C ARG A 66 15.09 -8.47 -12.98
N LYS A 67 13.82 -8.60 -13.37
CA LYS A 67 13.25 -7.87 -14.51
C LYS A 67 13.37 -6.35 -14.36
N GLY A 68 13.73 -5.68 -15.45
CA GLY A 68 13.77 -4.21 -15.55
C GLY A 68 14.76 -3.70 -16.57
N TYR A 69 14.32 -2.78 -17.45
CA TYR A 69 15.15 -2.20 -18.51
C TYR A 69 16.41 -1.51 -17.94
N GLY A 70 16.23 -0.66 -16.92
CA GLY A 70 17.34 0.01 -16.26
C GLY A 70 18.28 -0.97 -15.54
N ARG A 71 17.78 -2.07 -14.98
CA ARG A 71 18.62 -3.12 -14.38
C ARG A 71 19.49 -3.79 -15.43
N ALA A 72 18.89 -4.20 -16.54
CA ALA A 72 19.64 -4.81 -17.64
C ALA A 72 20.77 -3.91 -18.15
N LEU A 73 20.50 -2.61 -18.34
CA LEU A 73 21.53 -1.67 -18.77
C LEU A 73 22.63 -1.48 -17.72
N ARG A 74 22.30 -1.37 -16.44
CA ARG A 74 23.31 -1.27 -15.37
C ARG A 74 24.22 -2.50 -15.34
N THR A 75 23.64 -3.69 -15.34
CA THR A 75 24.40 -4.95 -15.41
C THR A 75 25.29 -5.01 -16.66
N GLY A 76 24.81 -4.48 -17.78
CA GLY A 76 25.59 -4.36 -19.00
C GLY A 76 26.75 -3.37 -18.89
N PHE A 77 26.55 -2.23 -18.26
CA PHE A 77 27.60 -1.24 -18.03
C PHE A 77 28.68 -1.74 -17.05
N GLU A 78 28.27 -2.42 -16.00
CA GLU A 78 29.18 -3.07 -15.02
C GLU A 78 30.02 -4.16 -15.69
N ALA A 79 29.44 -4.88 -16.65
CA ALA A 79 30.12 -5.94 -17.39
C ALA A 79 31.00 -5.43 -18.55
N ALA A 80 30.78 -4.20 -19.04
CA ALA A 80 31.50 -3.65 -20.21
C ALA A 80 32.99 -3.45 -19.91
N CYS A 81 33.88 -3.82 -20.85
CA CYS A 81 35.34 -3.66 -20.74
C CYS A 81 35.88 -2.47 -21.53
N GLY A 82 35.14 -1.90 -22.50
CA GLY A 82 35.57 -0.81 -23.36
C GLY A 82 35.69 0.54 -22.67
N GLU A 83 36.61 1.40 -23.11
CA GLU A 83 36.69 2.80 -22.68
C GLU A 83 35.41 3.58 -23.01
N TYR A 84 34.80 3.22 -24.14
CA TYR A 84 33.54 3.76 -24.61
C TYR A 84 32.45 2.70 -24.58
N ILE A 85 31.23 3.14 -24.32
CA ILE A 85 30.06 2.26 -24.28
C ILE A 85 28.97 2.84 -25.17
N ILE A 86 28.45 2.03 -26.12
CA ILE A 86 27.23 2.34 -26.85
C ILE A 86 26.15 1.41 -26.36
N MET A 87 25.02 1.95 -25.88
CA MET A 87 23.82 1.19 -25.62
C MET A 87 22.77 1.36 -26.71
N GLY A 88 21.99 0.33 -26.97
CA GLY A 88 20.87 0.41 -27.91
C GLY A 88 19.95 -0.80 -27.83
N ASP A 89 18.67 -0.57 -28.15
CA ASP A 89 17.66 -1.62 -28.16
C ASP A 89 17.90 -2.63 -29.30
N CYS A 90 17.78 -3.91 -29.03
CA CYS A 90 18.06 -4.99 -29.99
C CYS A 90 16.81 -5.40 -30.78
N ASP A 91 15.93 -4.45 -31.10
CA ASP A 91 14.65 -4.65 -31.79
C ASP A 91 14.59 -4.18 -33.25
N CYS A 92 15.75 -3.86 -33.80
CA CYS A 92 15.93 -3.32 -35.15
C CYS A 92 15.34 -1.93 -35.40
N THR A 93 14.89 -1.22 -34.37
CA THR A 93 14.41 0.18 -34.50
C THR A 93 15.55 1.15 -34.75
N TYR A 94 16.78 0.80 -34.33
CA TYR A 94 18.02 1.54 -34.61
C TYR A 94 18.97 0.75 -35.48
N ASP A 95 19.79 1.45 -36.26
CA ASP A 95 20.77 0.84 -37.14
C ASP A 95 22.18 0.89 -36.55
N PHE A 96 22.60 -0.23 -35.99
CA PHE A 96 23.94 -0.39 -35.43
C PHE A 96 25.06 -0.36 -36.48
N ALA A 97 24.76 -0.60 -37.75
CA ALA A 97 25.75 -0.51 -38.81
C ALA A 97 26.20 0.94 -39.06
N HIS A 98 25.38 1.94 -38.82
CA HIS A 98 25.65 3.34 -39.17
C HIS A 98 26.08 4.20 -37.98
N MET A 99 26.77 3.65 -36.96
CA MET A 99 27.18 4.37 -35.73
C MET A 99 28.45 5.25 -35.88
N THR A 100 28.99 5.42 -37.06
CA THR A 100 30.24 6.17 -37.26
C THR A 100 30.20 7.60 -36.73
N LYS A 101 29.07 8.30 -36.92
CA LYS A 101 28.93 9.69 -36.42
C LYS A 101 28.89 9.72 -34.88
N MET A 102 28.21 8.74 -34.26
CA MET A 102 28.16 8.63 -32.80
C MET A 102 29.54 8.35 -32.23
N TRP A 103 30.27 7.40 -32.79
CA TRP A 103 31.65 7.06 -32.42
C TRP A 103 32.57 8.29 -32.44
N ARG A 104 32.54 9.07 -33.52
CA ARG A 104 33.36 10.31 -33.63
C ARG A 104 32.97 11.33 -32.59
N LEU A 105 31.69 11.52 -32.32
CA LEU A 105 31.24 12.51 -31.34
C LEU A 105 31.62 12.14 -29.90
N MET A 106 31.62 10.83 -29.57
CA MET A 106 32.01 10.34 -28.22
C MET A 106 33.43 10.70 -27.83
N GLN A 107 34.33 10.84 -28.82
CA GLN A 107 35.72 11.21 -28.57
C GLN A 107 35.85 12.67 -28.09
N SER A 108 34.85 13.51 -28.30
CA SER A 108 34.86 14.95 -27.97
C SER A 108 33.86 15.39 -26.89
N CYS A 109 33.13 14.43 -26.27
CA CYS A 109 32.15 14.68 -25.23
C CYS A 109 31.99 13.45 -24.31
N ASP A 110 31.28 13.63 -23.21
CA ASP A 110 31.06 12.57 -22.21
C ASP A 110 29.89 11.67 -22.58
N MET A 111 28.87 12.22 -23.25
CA MET A 111 27.67 11.50 -23.66
C MET A 111 27.15 12.00 -25.01
N VAL A 112 26.73 11.07 -25.86
CA VAL A 112 25.99 11.34 -27.11
C VAL A 112 24.61 10.71 -26.99
N VAL A 113 23.57 11.49 -27.22
CA VAL A 113 22.16 11.04 -27.17
C VAL A 113 21.57 11.12 -28.58
N GLY A 114 20.91 10.06 -29.02
CA GLY A 114 20.15 10.08 -30.28
C GLY A 114 18.94 11.03 -30.20
N ASP A 115 18.62 11.68 -31.32
CA ASP A 115 17.41 12.48 -31.47
C ASP A 115 16.59 11.96 -32.66
N ARG A 116 15.50 11.26 -32.36
CA ARG A 116 14.60 10.63 -33.34
C ARG A 116 13.73 11.65 -34.09
N PHE A 117 13.58 12.86 -33.54
CA PHE A 117 12.70 13.89 -34.10
C PHE A 117 13.42 14.79 -35.11
N LYS A 118 14.75 14.70 -35.18
CA LYS A 118 15.58 15.46 -36.13
C LYS A 118 16.11 14.64 -37.29
N ALA A 119 15.70 13.39 -37.43
CA ALA A 119 16.04 12.50 -38.54
C ALA A 119 14.81 11.84 -39.12
N ASN A 120 14.95 10.79 -39.87
CA ASN A 120 13.84 10.10 -40.50
C ASN A 120 13.09 9.22 -39.47
N LEU A 121 11.87 9.63 -39.14
CA LEU A 121 10.94 8.84 -38.35
C LEU A 121 10.01 8.09 -39.30
N GLU A 122 10.19 6.79 -39.46
CA GLU A 122 9.40 5.95 -40.37
C GLU A 122 7.90 6.03 -40.02
N PRO A 123 7.00 6.20 -41.01
CA PRO A 123 5.56 6.25 -40.76
C PRO A 123 5.07 5.00 -40.03
N GLY A 124 4.38 5.21 -38.91
CA GLY A 124 3.87 4.14 -38.05
C GLY A 124 4.89 3.50 -37.11
N ALA A 125 6.13 3.98 -37.04
CA ALA A 125 7.11 3.54 -36.04
C ALA A 125 6.77 3.99 -34.61
N MET A 126 6.03 5.09 -34.47
CA MET A 126 5.58 5.63 -33.17
C MET A 126 4.13 6.09 -33.26
N SER A 127 3.26 5.66 -32.33
CA SER A 127 1.87 6.12 -32.26
C SER A 127 1.80 7.60 -31.93
N LEU A 128 0.70 8.28 -32.30
CA LEU A 128 0.51 9.70 -32.05
C LEU A 128 0.56 10.03 -30.53
N SER A 129 -0.13 9.24 -29.72
CA SER A 129 -0.13 9.39 -28.26
C SER A 129 1.27 9.24 -27.65
N HIS A 130 2.05 8.28 -28.12
CA HIS A 130 3.44 8.09 -27.69
C HIS A 130 4.30 9.29 -28.11
N ARG A 131 4.16 9.78 -29.34
CA ARG A 131 4.89 10.94 -29.87
C ARG A 131 4.60 12.21 -29.07
N ILE A 132 3.34 12.46 -28.70
CA ILE A 132 2.94 13.59 -27.85
C ILE A 132 3.52 13.42 -26.45
N GLY A 133 3.36 12.23 -25.83
CA GLY A 133 3.85 11.93 -24.49
C GLY A 133 5.36 12.10 -24.35
N VAL A 134 6.14 11.56 -25.29
CA VAL A 134 7.61 11.71 -25.31
C VAL A 134 8.04 13.19 -25.40
N ARG A 135 7.38 13.98 -26.26
CA ARG A 135 7.69 15.41 -26.40
C ARG A 135 7.35 16.21 -25.13
N ALA A 136 6.17 15.94 -24.53
CA ALA A 136 5.74 16.60 -23.31
C ALA A 136 6.66 16.30 -22.13
N LEU A 137 6.99 15.03 -21.92
CA LEU A 137 7.93 14.61 -20.87
C LEU A 137 9.34 15.15 -21.10
N SER A 138 9.82 15.15 -22.34
CA SER A 138 11.14 15.72 -22.68
C SER A 138 11.16 17.24 -22.48
N TRP A 139 10.06 17.93 -22.79
CA TRP A 139 9.94 19.36 -22.52
C TRP A 139 10.00 19.66 -21.03
N LEU A 140 9.25 18.90 -20.21
CA LEU A 140 9.26 19.05 -18.75
C LEU A 140 10.64 18.74 -18.17
N ALA A 141 11.30 17.67 -18.63
CA ALA A 141 12.65 17.31 -18.20
C ALA A 141 13.67 18.40 -18.54
N ARG A 142 13.61 18.97 -19.74
CA ARG A 142 14.49 20.11 -20.12
C ARG A 142 14.31 21.32 -19.18
N ARG A 143 13.07 21.65 -18.85
CA ARG A 143 12.79 22.75 -17.91
C ARG A 143 13.34 22.43 -16.52
N ARG A 144 13.14 21.20 -16.06
CA ARG A 144 13.52 20.78 -14.70
C ARG A 144 15.03 20.66 -14.50
N PHE A 145 15.77 20.19 -15.53
CA PHE A 145 17.20 19.91 -15.44
C PHE A 145 18.07 20.90 -16.24
N HIS A 146 17.47 21.99 -16.74
CA HIS A 146 18.15 23.01 -17.58
C HIS A 146 18.89 22.42 -18.78
N SER A 147 18.34 21.34 -19.35
CA SER A 147 18.98 20.55 -20.39
C SER A 147 18.68 21.06 -21.81
N LYS A 148 19.66 20.88 -22.70
CA LYS A 148 19.48 21.14 -24.13
C LYS A 148 19.10 19.91 -24.94
N VAL A 149 18.91 18.74 -24.29
CA VAL A 149 18.54 17.48 -24.94
C VAL A 149 17.07 17.47 -25.31
N TYR A 150 16.74 17.21 -26.56
CA TYR A 150 15.36 17.24 -27.07
C TYR A 150 14.64 15.89 -26.93
N ASP A 151 15.35 14.77 -27.09
CA ASP A 151 14.75 13.41 -26.98
C ASP A 151 15.33 12.66 -25.77
N TYR A 152 14.68 12.82 -24.63
CA TYR A 152 15.05 12.13 -23.39
C TYR A 152 14.83 10.63 -23.40
N HIS A 153 14.08 10.13 -24.39
CA HIS A 153 13.61 8.74 -24.42
C HIS A 153 14.22 7.93 -25.58
N CYS A 154 15.20 8.50 -26.29
CA CYS A 154 15.92 7.77 -27.32
C CYS A 154 16.70 6.60 -26.70
N GLY A 155 16.51 5.39 -27.23
CA GLY A 155 17.14 4.17 -26.71
C GLY A 155 18.60 4.00 -27.12
N ILE A 156 19.10 4.78 -28.11
CA ILE A 156 20.49 4.68 -28.55
C ILE A 156 21.33 5.83 -27.99
N ARG A 157 22.41 5.48 -27.27
CA ARG A 157 23.32 6.44 -26.61
C ARG A 157 24.75 5.93 -26.62
N GLY A 158 25.68 6.86 -26.71
CA GLY A 158 27.10 6.59 -26.56
C GLY A 158 27.67 7.36 -25.38
N MET A 159 28.58 6.75 -24.60
CA MET A 159 29.12 7.35 -23.38
C MET A 159 30.56 6.90 -23.15
N ARG A 160 31.37 7.75 -22.52
CA ARG A 160 32.65 7.35 -21.93
C ARG A 160 32.38 6.54 -20.65
N ARG A 161 33.15 5.49 -20.39
CA ARG A 161 33.07 4.72 -19.13
C ARG A 161 33.27 5.64 -17.93
N ALA A 162 34.30 6.49 -17.91
CA ALA A 162 34.57 7.43 -16.85
C ALA A 162 33.40 8.40 -16.57
N ALA A 163 32.53 8.66 -17.55
CA ALA A 163 31.32 9.45 -17.35
C ALA A 163 30.24 8.61 -16.66
N ILE A 164 30.06 7.34 -17.05
CA ILE A 164 29.09 6.42 -16.43
C ILE A 164 29.41 6.18 -14.96
N GLU A 165 30.67 6.00 -14.61
CA GLU A 165 31.15 5.76 -13.23
C GLU A 165 30.83 6.92 -12.28
N LYS A 166 30.67 8.14 -12.80
CA LYS A 166 30.23 9.31 -12.03
C LYS A 166 28.72 9.33 -11.74
N LEU A 167 27.93 8.47 -12.42
CA LEU A 167 26.47 8.47 -12.35
C LEU A 167 25.95 7.40 -11.39
N GLU A 168 25.33 7.83 -10.31
CA GLU A 168 24.72 6.95 -9.31
C GLU A 168 23.28 6.56 -9.72
N PHE A 169 23.13 5.56 -10.55
CA PHE A 169 21.83 5.11 -11.01
C PHE A 169 21.00 4.43 -9.91
N ARG A 170 19.71 4.77 -9.84
CA ARG A 170 18.77 4.27 -8.82
C ARG A 170 17.54 3.59 -9.42
N THR A 171 17.15 4.00 -10.62
CA THR A 171 15.95 3.48 -11.27
C THR A 171 16.19 2.13 -11.93
N THR A 172 15.11 1.39 -12.14
CA THR A 172 15.20 -0.01 -12.60
C THR A 172 14.38 -0.28 -13.86
N GLY A 173 13.50 0.64 -14.26
CA GLY A 173 12.61 0.47 -15.40
C GLY A 173 12.92 1.42 -16.55
N MET A 174 11.88 1.79 -17.31
CA MET A 174 12.04 2.65 -18.50
C MET A 174 12.46 4.07 -18.16
N GLU A 175 12.13 4.56 -16.96
CA GLU A 175 12.55 5.87 -16.43
C GLU A 175 14.06 6.02 -16.33
N PHE A 176 14.80 4.94 -16.40
CA PHE A 176 16.27 4.93 -16.48
C PHE A 176 16.78 5.78 -17.65
N ALA A 177 16.03 5.82 -18.77
CA ALA A 177 16.37 6.66 -19.90
C ALA A 177 16.38 8.16 -19.52
N THR A 178 15.44 8.61 -18.68
CA THR A 178 15.41 9.98 -18.17
C THR A 178 16.48 10.20 -17.10
N GLU A 179 16.70 9.24 -16.21
CA GLU A 179 17.71 9.30 -15.15
C GLU A 179 19.11 9.53 -15.70
N MET A 180 19.49 8.83 -16.74
CA MET A 180 20.83 8.97 -17.34
C MET A 180 21.13 10.40 -17.78
N ILE A 181 20.21 11.03 -18.50
CA ILE A 181 20.41 12.40 -19.01
C ILE A 181 20.34 13.39 -17.85
N ALA A 182 19.36 13.24 -16.96
CA ALA A 182 19.21 14.12 -15.80
C ALA A 182 20.45 14.11 -14.90
N LEU A 183 21.00 12.93 -14.59
CA LEU A 183 22.23 12.83 -13.80
C LEU A 183 23.44 13.38 -14.54
N ALA A 184 23.55 13.18 -15.85
CA ALA A 184 24.63 13.73 -16.65
C ALA A 184 24.60 15.27 -16.65
N GLU A 185 23.42 15.89 -16.81
CA GLU A 185 23.25 17.34 -16.70
C GLU A 185 23.58 17.85 -15.28
N LEU A 186 23.07 17.20 -14.25
CA LEU A 186 23.32 17.57 -12.84
C LEU A 186 24.79 17.45 -12.43
N LYS A 187 25.55 16.59 -13.10
CA LYS A 187 27.01 16.41 -12.90
C LYS A 187 27.83 17.30 -13.85
N GLY A 188 27.19 18.11 -14.70
CA GLY A 188 27.87 19.01 -15.64
C GLY A 188 28.61 18.27 -16.76
N LEU A 189 28.19 17.06 -17.15
CA LEU A 189 28.80 16.31 -18.22
C LEU A 189 28.51 16.95 -19.58
N LYS A 190 29.46 16.88 -20.50
CA LYS A 190 29.32 17.42 -21.86
C LYS A 190 28.47 16.47 -22.72
N ILE A 191 27.22 16.86 -22.99
CA ILE A 191 26.26 16.09 -23.77
C ILE A 191 26.14 16.65 -25.19
N LYS A 192 26.22 15.80 -26.20
CA LYS A 192 25.91 16.14 -27.59
C LYS A 192 24.72 15.32 -28.09
N GLN A 193 23.97 15.87 -29.06
CA GLN A 193 22.86 15.18 -29.69
C GLN A 193 23.20 14.80 -31.13
N LEU A 194 22.72 13.65 -31.56
CA LEU A 194 22.88 13.14 -32.89
C LEU A 194 21.54 12.79 -33.50
N PRO A 195 21.12 13.36 -34.64
CA PRO A 195 19.96 12.89 -35.38
C PRO A 195 20.10 11.42 -35.73
N VAL A 196 19.11 10.58 -35.36
CA VAL A 196 19.11 9.14 -35.60
C VAL A 196 17.80 8.70 -36.25
N ASP A 197 17.88 7.91 -37.31
CA ASP A 197 16.71 7.31 -37.93
C ASP A 197 16.03 6.33 -36.97
N TYR A 198 14.71 6.35 -36.96
CA TYR A 198 13.92 5.45 -36.16
C TYR A 198 12.95 4.64 -37.04
N ARG A 199 13.20 3.34 -37.11
CA ARG A 199 12.48 2.42 -37.97
C ARG A 199 11.30 1.77 -37.27
N LYS A 200 10.34 1.29 -38.06
CA LYS A 200 9.25 0.48 -37.56
C LYS A 200 9.76 -0.86 -37.05
N SER A 201 9.25 -1.29 -35.89
CA SER A 201 9.61 -2.60 -35.33
C SER A 201 9.12 -3.73 -36.23
N VAL A 202 9.82 -4.87 -36.22
CA VAL A 202 9.53 -6.04 -37.05
C VAL A 202 8.09 -6.53 -36.80
N LYS A 203 7.38 -6.88 -37.89
CA LYS A 203 5.99 -7.37 -37.83
C LYS A 203 5.87 -8.59 -36.92
N GLY A 204 4.89 -8.58 -36.03
CA GLY A 204 4.61 -9.63 -35.05
C GLY A 204 5.39 -9.52 -33.73
N ARG A 205 6.23 -8.50 -33.53
CA ARG A 205 6.82 -8.17 -32.23
C ARG A 205 5.78 -7.46 -31.33
N ARG A 206 5.66 -7.92 -30.08
CA ARG A 206 4.79 -7.25 -29.08
C ARG A 206 5.54 -6.12 -28.39
N PRO A 207 4.98 -4.90 -28.34
CA PRO A 207 5.57 -3.79 -27.57
C PRO A 207 5.69 -4.18 -26.09
N LYS A 208 6.83 -3.89 -25.47
CA LYS A 208 7.08 -4.15 -24.04
C LYS A 208 6.83 -2.92 -23.18
N LEU A 209 6.73 -1.76 -23.81
CA LEU A 209 6.45 -0.48 -23.18
C LEU A 209 4.94 -0.35 -22.93
N ASN A 210 4.58 -0.01 -21.69
CA ASN A 210 3.22 0.42 -21.35
C ASN A 210 3.20 1.96 -21.24
N THR A 211 2.59 2.61 -22.23
CA THR A 211 2.65 4.06 -22.41
C THR A 211 2.19 4.83 -21.16
N ILE A 212 1.12 4.38 -20.51
CA ILE A 212 0.56 5.06 -19.33
C ILE A 212 1.46 4.84 -18.12
N ARG A 213 1.69 3.57 -17.75
CA ARG A 213 2.47 3.23 -16.56
C ARG A 213 3.91 3.76 -16.64
N ASP A 214 4.57 3.58 -17.78
CA ASP A 214 5.95 4.00 -17.94
C ASP A 214 6.03 5.53 -18.10
N GLY A 215 5.01 6.18 -18.70
CA GLY A 215 4.87 7.63 -18.71
C GLY A 215 4.80 8.25 -17.30
N PHE A 216 3.98 7.68 -16.41
CA PHE A 216 3.94 8.10 -14.99
C PHE A 216 5.27 7.88 -14.27
N ARG A 217 6.03 6.82 -14.57
CA ARG A 217 7.37 6.60 -13.99
C ARG A 217 8.37 7.67 -14.42
N HIS A 218 8.34 8.06 -15.70
CA HIS A 218 9.16 9.17 -16.18
C HIS A 218 8.76 10.49 -15.51
N LEU A 219 7.46 10.77 -15.41
CA LEU A 219 6.94 11.97 -14.75
C LEU A 219 7.36 12.02 -13.27
N ASP A 220 7.17 10.93 -12.52
CA ASP A 220 7.61 10.84 -11.13
C ASP A 220 9.11 11.10 -10.97
N TYR A 221 9.94 10.55 -11.88
CA TYR A 221 11.38 10.81 -11.85
C TYR A 221 11.71 12.28 -12.13
N ILE A 222 11.08 12.90 -13.11
CA ILE A 222 11.30 14.31 -13.49
C ILE A 222 10.91 15.24 -12.33
N LEU A 223 9.77 14.99 -11.69
CA LEU A 223 9.26 15.86 -10.63
C LEU A 223 10.03 15.70 -9.32
N VAL A 224 10.25 14.46 -8.90
CA VAL A 224 10.76 14.18 -7.54
C VAL A 224 11.91 13.17 -7.49
N GLY A 225 12.06 12.29 -8.47
CA GLY A 225 12.99 11.16 -8.43
C GLY A 225 14.47 11.59 -8.35
N ALA A 226 14.84 12.71 -8.94
CA ALA A 226 16.20 13.27 -8.90
C ALA A 226 16.55 13.97 -7.57
N MET A 227 15.58 14.17 -6.68
CA MET A 227 15.79 14.82 -5.38
C MET A 227 16.50 13.91 -4.39
N LYS A 228 17.11 14.49 -3.33
CA LYS A 228 17.59 13.73 -2.17
C LYS A 228 16.42 12.89 -1.59
N PRO A 229 16.69 11.70 -1.02
CA PRO A 229 15.64 10.77 -0.56
C PRO A 229 14.58 11.42 0.34
N PHE A 230 15.00 12.27 1.28
CA PHE A 230 14.09 12.99 2.18
C PHE A 230 13.08 13.87 1.41
N TRP A 231 13.57 14.77 0.54
CA TRP A 231 12.71 15.68 -0.24
C TRP A 231 11.82 14.92 -1.24
N ARG A 232 12.34 13.84 -1.79
CA ARG A 232 11.55 12.96 -2.66
C ARG A 232 10.38 12.34 -1.93
N ASP A 233 10.62 11.78 -0.73
CA ASP A 233 9.56 11.19 0.09
C ASP A 233 8.57 12.28 0.53
N PHE A 234 9.06 13.45 0.98
CA PHE A 234 8.23 14.60 1.35
C PHE A 234 7.23 14.99 0.25
N TRP A 235 7.71 15.28 -0.97
CA TRP A 235 6.84 15.71 -2.06
C TRP A 235 5.89 14.61 -2.54
N ARG A 236 6.31 13.35 -2.50
CA ARG A 236 5.41 12.22 -2.80
C ARG A 236 4.29 12.11 -1.78
N LEU A 237 4.61 12.16 -0.49
CA LEU A 237 3.61 12.10 0.57
C LEU A 237 2.65 13.29 0.50
N THR A 238 3.17 14.50 0.28
CA THR A 238 2.35 15.70 0.08
C THR A 238 1.39 15.54 -1.12
N GLY A 239 1.89 15.07 -2.26
CA GLY A 239 1.06 14.83 -3.44
C GLY A 239 -0.02 13.78 -3.21
N ILE A 240 0.29 12.68 -2.54
CA ILE A 240 -0.69 11.65 -2.16
C ILE A 240 -1.74 12.24 -1.22
N LEU A 241 -1.33 12.98 -0.19
CA LEU A 241 -2.24 13.59 0.78
C LEU A 241 -3.21 14.56 0.10
N LEU A 242 -2.69 15.53 -0.67
CA LEU A 242 -3.52 16.52 -1.35
C LEU A 242 -4.52 15.87 -2.31
N THR A 243 -4.06 14.90 -3.09
CA THR A 243 -4.94 14.15 -4.00
C THR A 243 -6.01 13.38 -3.22
N SER A 244 -5.66 12.76 -2.09
CA SER A 244 -6.61 12.02 -1.25
C SER A 244 -7.64 12.94 -0.59
N VAL A 245 -7.22 14.11 -0.11
CA VAL A 245 -8.12 15.13 0.47
C VAL A 245 -9.12 15.63 -0.56
N LEU A 246 -8.63 16.01 -1.75
CA LEU A 246 -9.51 16.49 -2.84
C LEU A 246 -10.46 15.40 -3.33
N ALA A 247 -9.95 14.17 -3.52
CA ALA A 247 -10.78 13.04 -3.92
C ALA A 247 -11.81 12.68 -2.84
N GLY A 248 -11.42 12.64 -1.57
CA GLY A 248 -12.31 12.33 -0.45
C GLY A 248 -13.44 13.35 -0.32
N LEU A 249 -13.11 14.65 -0.38
CA LEU A 249 -14.10 15.72 -0.32
C LEU A 249 -15.02 15.69 -1.55
N GLY A 250 -14.46 15.47 -2.75
CA GLY A 250 -15.23 15.36 -3.98
C GLY A 250 -16.16 14.15 -4.00
N LEU A 251 -15.75 13.01 -3.46
CA LEU A 251 -16.60 11.82 -3.34
C LEU A 251 -17.75 12.04 -2.36
N LEU A 252 -17.50 12.64 -1.20
CA LEU A 252 -18.56 12.99 -0.25
C LEU A 252 -19.55 14.00 -0.85
N TRP A 253 -19.05 15.01 -1.53
CA TRP A 253 -19.92 15.97 -2.22
C TRP A 253 -20.74 15.30 -3.33
N LEU A 254 -20.16 14.36 -4.08
CA LEU A 254 -20.85 13.62 -5.13
C LEU A 254 -22.01 12.78 -4.56
N VAL A 255 -21.79 12.05 -3.46
CA VAL A 255 -22.88 11.28 -2.85
C VAL A 255 -23.90 12.16 -2.14
N ALA A 256 -23.51 13.37 -1.71
CA ALA A 256 -24.44 14.36 -1.18
C ALA A 256 -25.49 14.83 -2.22
N GLN A 257 -25.21 14.67 -3.52
CA GLN A 257 -26.18 14.98 -4.58
C GLN A 257 -27.35 13.99 -4.65
N ILE A 258 -27.28 12.81 -4.00
CA ILE A 258 -28.40 11.87 -3.92
C ILE A 258 -29.54 12.55 -3.13
N PRO A 259 -30.77 12.69 -3.69
CA PRO A 259 -31.88 13.30 -2.98
C PRO A 259 -32.20 12.55 -1.69
N ARG A 260 -32.48 13.27 -0.62
CA ARG A 260 -32.83 12.65 0.69
C ARG A 260 -34.10 11.81 0.59
N GLU A 261 -35.04 12.19 -0.26
CA GLU A 261 -36.30 11.45 -0.50
C GLU A 261 -36.05 10.03 -1.01
N ASP A 262 -34.99 9.83 -1.82
CA ASP A 262 -34.60 8.51 -2.32
C ASP A 262 -34.09 7.57 -1.20
N LEU A 263 -33.68 8.14 -0.05
CA LEU A 263 -33.15 7.39 1.10
C LEU A 263 -34.22 7.12 2.15
N LYS A 264 -35.33 7.89 2.15
CA LYS A 264 -36.31 7.94 3.23
C LYS A 264 -36.88 6.57 3.58
N GLU A 265 -37.34 5.81 2.60
CA GLU A 265 -37.97 4.50 2.81
C GLU A 265 -37.04 3.51 3.50
N ASN A 266 -35.79 3.35 3.03
CA ASN A 266 -34.85 2.40 3.61
C ASN A 266 -34.26 2.89 4.93
N THR A 267 -34.14 4.21 5.11
CA THR A 267 -33.76 4.79 6.41
C THR A 267 -34.87 4.55 7.43
N GLN A 268 -36.15 4.70 7.04
CA GLN A 268 -37.29 4.37 7.91
C GLN A 268 -37.27 2.89 8.34
N LYS A 269 -37.11 1.95 7.40
CA LYS A 269 -36.97 0.51 7.73
C LYS A 269 -35.81 0.26 8.70
N SER A 270 -34.75 1.05 8.60
CA SER A 270 -33.60 0.92 9.50
C SER A 270 -33.91 1.44 10.90
N VAL A 271 -34.63 2.56 11.02
CA VAL A 271 -35.08 3.09 12.30
C VAL A 271 -36.07 2.13 12.95
N ASP A 272 -37.06 1.62 12.20
CA ASP A 272 -38.03 0.63 12.71
C ASP A 272 -37.31 -0.61 13.29
N TYR A 273 -36.22 -1.02 12.66
CA TYR A 273 -35.38 -2.10 13.19
C TYR A 273 -34.73 -1.73 14.53
N TYR A 274 -34.17 -0.52 14.65
CA TYR A 274 -33.55 -0.09 15.89
C TYR A 274 -34.57 0.06 17.02
N LEU A 275 -35.72 0.67 16.76
CA LEU A 275 -36.76 0.92 17.76
C LEU A 275 -37.50 -0.38 18.19
N ASN A 276 -37.69 -1.35 17.27
CA ASN A 276 -38.30 -2.64 17.61
C ASN A 276 -37.44 -3.52 18.52
N TYR A 277 -36.14 -3.27 18.58
CA TYR A 277 -35.24 -3.97 19.49
C TYR A 277 -35.18 -3.35 20.89
N ASP A 278 -36.11 -2.45 21.21
CA ASP A 278 -36.30 -1.79 22.52
C ASP A 278 -35.13 -0.95 23.05
N SER A 279 -35.39 0.28 23.31
CA SER A 279 -34.85 1.30 24.27
C SER A 279 -33.39 1.23 24.75
N GLY A 280 -32.61 0.21 24.46
CA GLY A 280 -31.19 0.16 24.82
C GLY A 280 -30.28 0.60 23.66
N GLU A 281 -29.42 1.55 23.89
CA GLU A 281 -28.47 2.08 22.89
C GLU A 281 -27.47 1.07 22.39
N MET A 282 -27.32 -0.08 23.06
CA MET A 282 -26.44 -1.18 22.70
C MET A 282 -27.06 -2.53 22.99
N LYS A 283 -27.08 -3.46 22.00
CA LYS A 283 -27.59 -4.82 22.19
C LYS A 283 -26.65 -5.88 21.61
N PRO A 284 -26.60 -7.07 22.27
CA PRO A 284 -25.91 -8.23 21.69
C PRO A 284 -26.63 -8.69 20.40
N TYR A 285 -25.86 -8.92 19.34
CA TYR A 285 -26.37 -9.46 18.07
C TYR A 285 -27.02 -10.86 18.25
N LEU A 286 -26.46 -11.65 19.16
CA LEU A 286 -27.02 -12.91 19.60
C LEU A 286 -27.91 -12.65 20.79
N THR A 287 -29.22 -12.86 20.65
CA THR A 287 -30.24 -12.63 21.69
C THR A 287 -30.00 -13.44 22.96
N SER A 288 -30.62 -12.98 24.05
CA SER A 288 -30.52 -13.46 25.44
C SER A 288 -30.74 -14.95 25.68
N ASP A 289 -31.23 -15.69 24.71
CA ASP A 289 -31.50 -17.15 24.82
C ASP A 289 -30.23 -18.01 24.78
N TYR A 290 -29.08 -17.41 24.43
CA TYR A 290 -27.78 -18.02 24.56
C TYR A 290 -27.01 -17.48 25.78
N GLU A 291 -27.54 -17.63 26.97
CA GLU A 291 -26.75 -17.58 28.20
C GLU A 291 -25.77 -18.76 28.28
N ILE A 292 -24.78 -18.76 27.39
CA ILE A 292 -23.64 -19.64 27.58
C ILE A 292 -22.84 -19.06 28.75
N LEU A 293 -23.07 -19.64 29.94
CA LEU A 293 -22.37 -19.35 31.19
C LEU A 293 -22.67 -17.99 31.86
N GLY A 294 -23.88 -17.46 31.73
CA GLY A 294 -24.42 -16.45 32.67
C GLY A 294 -23.89 -15.06 32.52
N LYS A 295 -23.32 -14.62 31.37
CA LYS A 295 -22.91 -13.23 31.12
C LYS A 295 -23.04 -12.82 29.66
N ASN A 296 -23.38 -11.56 29.45
CA ASN A 296 -23.56 -10.93 28.16
C ASN A 296 -22.33 -11.07 27.25
N LEU A 297 -22.57 -11.42 25.99
CA LEU A 297 -21.54 -11.58 24.96
C LEU A 297 -21.13 -10.18 24.42
N TYR A 298 -20.40 -9.41 25.20
CA TYR A 298 -20.00 -8.04 24.87
C TYR A 298 -19.38 -7.86 23.47
N GLY A 299 -18.60 -8.83 23.02
CA GLY A 299 -17.98 -8.79 21.69
C GLY A 299 -18.93 -8.92 20.50
N THR A 300 -20.23 -9.18 20.74
CA THR A 300 -21.28 -9.24 19.71
C THR A 300 -22.24 -8.04 19.76
N MET A 301 -21.91 -7.00 20.52
CA MET A 301 -22.79 -5.85 20.67
C MET A 301 -22.89 -5.04 19.41
N MET A 302 -24.09 -4.63 19.05
CA MET A 302 -24.42 -3.68 18.00
C MET A 302 -24.50 -2.29 18.62
N ASP A 303 -23.96 -1.29 17.95
CA ASP A 303 -24.02 0.09 18.40
C ASP A 303 -25.08 0.86 17.59
N PHE A 304 -26.32 0.78 18.03
CA PHE A 304 -27.44 1.49 17.41
C PHE A 304 -27.34 3.01 17.59
N TYR A 305 -26.69 3.45 18.67
CA TYR A 305 -26.43 4.87 18.89
C TYR A 305 -25.54 5.45 17.79
N ALA A 306 -24.38 4.84 17.55
CA ALA A 306 -23.46 5.28 16.52
C ALA A 306 -24.08 5.17 15.12
N ASP A 307 -24.73 4.04 14.82
CA ASP A 307 -25.33 3.83 13.50
C ASP A 307 -26.50 4.78 13.22
N SER A 308 -27.29 5.15 14.24
CA SER A 308 -28.36 6.16 14.11
C SER A 308 -27.80 7.54 13.78
N ILE A 309 -26.68 7.95 14.42
CA ILE A 309 -25.96 9.19 14.06
C ILE A 309 -25.50 9.15 12.61
N TRP A 310 -24.96 8.02 12.15
CA TRP A 310 -24.52 7.85 10.76
C TRP A 310 -25.67 8.01 9.76
N LEU A 311 -26.80 7.39 10.03
CA LEU A 311 -27.99 7.50 9.19
C LEU A 311 -28.57 8.93 9.22
N SER A 312 -28.56 9.59 10.38
CA SER A 312 -28.96 10.97 10.51
C SER A 312 -28.10 11.93 9.68
N ILE A 313 -26.77 11.78 9.74
CA ILE A 313 -25.84 12.54 8.89
C ILE A 313 -26.09 12.23 7.40
N ALA A 314 -26.25 10.96 7.05
CA ALA A 314 -26.52 10.55 5.68
C ALA A 314 -27.78 11.21 5.14
N TYR A 315 -28.83 11.31 5.94
CA TYR A 315 -30.11 11.94 5.58
C TYR A 315 -30.02 13.47 5.57
N SER A 316 -29.11 14.08 6.37
CA SER A 316 -28.96 15.54 6.48
C SER A 316 -28.28 16.21 5.29
N TYR A 317 -27.57 15.47 4.44
CA TYR A 317 -26.88 16.06 3.29
C TYR A 317 -27.88 16.61 2.27
N ASP A 318 -27.74 17.91 1.97
CA ASP A 318 -28.61 18.70 1.07
C ASP A 318 -28.02 18.98 -0.32
N GLY A 319 -26.88 18.35 -0.65
CA GLY A 319 -26.13 18.56 -1.89
C GLY A 319 -25.11 19.70 -1.82
N SER A 320 -25.11 20.52 -0.77
CA SER A 320 -24.10 21.56 -0.58
C SER A 320 -22.79 20.98 -0.04
N LEU A 321 -21.66 21.63 -0.41
CA LEU A 321 -20.37 21.29 0.19
C LEU A 321 -20.34 21.62 1.70
N ARG A 322 -21.11 22.60 2.12
CA ARG A 322 -21.22 23.02 3.52
C ARG A 322 -21.83 21.91 4.37
N SER A 323 -22.94 21.28 3.95
CA SER A 323 -23.56 20.18 4.69
C SER A 323 -22.63 18.98 4.86
N VAL A 324 -21.77 18.71 3.85
CA VAL A 324 -20.72 17.68 3.94
C VAL A 324 -19.64 18.03 4.95
N ILE A 325 -19.26 19.30 5.06
CA ILE A 325 -18.21 19.73 6.03
C ILE A 325 -18.76 19.73 7.44
N GLU A 326 -19.97 20.24 7.65
CA GLU A 326 -20.67 20.31 8.95
C GLU A 326 -21.01 18.91 9.48
N SER A 327 -21.50 18.02 8.60
CA SER A 327 -21.94 16.66 8.92
C SER A 327 -22.90 16.66 10.12
N LYS A 328 -23.95 17.49 10.06
CA LYS A 328 -24.93 17.62 11.15
C LYS A 328 -25.81 16.39 11.29
N TYR A 329 -26.21 16.12 12.54
CA TYR A 329 -27.22 15.12 12.87
C TYR A 329 -28.28 15.70 13.83
N ALA A 330 -29.43 15.05 13.89
CA ALA A 330 -30.53 15.42 14.75
C ALA A 330 -30.27 14.93 16.17
N ASN A 331 -30.35 15.82 17.17
CA ASN A 331 -30.09 15.49 18.58
C ASN A 331 -30.94 16.32 19.53
N VAL A 332 -31.79 15.65 20.31
CA VAL A 332 -32.47 16.13 21.49
C VAL A 332 -32.04 15.18 22.61
N LYS A 333 -31.50 15.73 23.71
CA LYS A 333 -30.80 14.94 24.74
C LYS A 333 -31.72 14.01 25.54
N GLU A 334 -33.00 14.30 25.58
CA GLU A 334 -34.01 13.51 26.27
C GLU A 334 -34.47 12.28 25.51
N ASP A 335 -34.20 12.23 24.19
CA ASP A 335 -34.59 11.15 23.31
C ASP A 335 -33.39 10.23 23.00
N SER A 336 -33.66 8.98 22.67
CA SER A 336 -32.65 8.08 22.08
C SER A 336 -32.24 8.54 20.67
N MET A 337 -31.07 8.13 20.17
CA MET A 337 -30.65 8.49 18.82
C MET A 337 -31.56 7.90 17.73
N GLY A 338 -32.18 6.75 17.97
CA GLY A 338 -33.19 6.16 17.10
C GLY A 338 -34.46 7.04 17.01
N GLU A 339 -34.95 7.54 18.13
CA GLU A 339 -36.09 8.46 18.21
C GLU A 339 -35.78 9.82 17.55
N ASN A 340 -34.57 10.35 17.76
CA ASN A 340 -34.12 11.59 17.09
C ASN A 340 -34.11 11.42 15.56
N LEU A 341 -33.61 10.30 15.07
CA LEU A 341 -33.63 9.98 13.65
C LEU A 341 -35.07 9.80 13.13
N GLN A 342 -35.97 9.18 13.91
CA GLN A 342 -37.38 9.07 13.55
C GLN A 342 -38.05 10.46 13.43
N LYS A 343 -37.83 11.35 14.39
CA LYS A 343 -38.34 12.73 14.35
C LYS A 343 -37.78 13.49 13.15
N GLN A 344 -36.52 13.26 12.80
CA GLN A 344 -35.90 13.86 11.61
C GLN A 344 -36.57 13.38 10.30
N LEU A 345 -36.87 12.11 10.18
CA LEU A 345 -37.56 11.54 9.00
C LEU A 345 -38.99 12.05 8.87
N ASN A 346 -39.66 12.31 9.99
CA ASN A 346 -41.00 12.90 10.03
C ASN A 346 -41.03 14.40 9.72
N GLY A 347 -39.83 15.06 9.73
CA GLY A 347 -39.75 16.52 9.60
C GLY A 347 -40.06 17.31 10.88
N GLU A 348 -40.10 16.63 12.02
CA GLU A 348 -40.35 17.22 13.35
C GLU A 348 -39.08 17.80 13.95
N LEU A 349 -37.91 17.31 13.56
CA LEU A 349 -36.60 17.73 14.04
C LEU A 349 -35.64 17.90 12.87
N GLU A 350 -35.00 19.05 12.77
CA GLU A 350 -33.89 19.25 11.83
C GLU A 350 -32.55 18.87 12.46
N ALA A 351 -31.57 18.52 11.60
CA ALA A 351 -30.21 18.25 12.06
C ALA A 351 -29.58 19.51 12.68
N ASN A 352 -29.36 19.50 13.98
CA ASN A 352 -29.03 20.66 14.81
C ASN A 352 -27.64 20.57 15.46
N GLU A 353 -27.04 19.38 15.56
CA GLU A 353 -25.72 19.20 16.19
C GLU A 353 -24.64 18.93 15.14
N GLU A 354 -23.51 19.70 15.23
CA GLU A 354 -22.40 19.64 14.28
C GLU A 354 -21.41 18.51 14.64
N TYR A 355 -21.00 17.73 13.65
CA TYR A 355 -20.04 16.63 13.81
C TYR A 355 -18.85 16.76 12.86
N SER A 356 -18.34 17.99 12.68
CA SER A 356 -17.31 18.34 11.67
C SER A 356 -15.91 17.81 11.95
N ARG A 357 -15.66 17.20 13.13
CA ARG A 357 -14.33 16.71 13.56
C ARG A 357 -13.84 15.45 12.85
N TYR A 358 -14.72 14.68 12.18
CA TYR A 358 -14.41 13.48 11.40
C TYR A 358 -14.81 13.65 9.93
N TRP A 359 -14.23 12.80 9.06
CA TRP A 359 -14.52 12.85 7.64
C TRP A 359 -15.87 12.28 7.25
N HIS A 360 -16.38 11.30 8.00
CA HIS A 360 -17.57 10.52 7.65
C HIS A 360 -17.48 9.87 6.27
N GLY A 361 -16.26 9.50 5.85
CA GLY A 361 -15.96 9.02 4.50
C GLY A 361 -16.67 7.71 4.13
N SER A 362 -17.07 6.90 5.10
CA SER A 362 -17.88 5.69 4.86
C SER A 362 -19.25 6.01 4.26
N LEU A 363 -19.76 7.25 4.40
CA LEU A 363 -21.00 7.69 3.73
C LEU A 363 -20.88 7.66 2.20
N VAL A 364 -19.67 7.69 1.64
CA VAL A 364 -19.42 7.44 0.21
C VAL A 364 -19.96 6.07 -0.21
N ILE A 365 -19.98 5.10 0.70
CA ILE A 365 -20.48 3.73 0.47
C ILE A 365 -21.89 3.60 0.98
N VAL A 366 -22.16 4.03 2.22
CA VAL A 366 -23.43 3.80 2.91
C VAL A 366 -24.58 4.57 2.25
N ARG A 367 -24.39 5.85 1.91
CA ARG A 367 -25.45 6.69 1.35
C ARG A 367 -25.99 6.17 -0.01
N PRO A 368 -25.17 5.77 -0.99
CA PRO A 368 -25.67 5.11 -2.19
C PRO A 368 -26.36 3.77 -1.93
N LEU A 369 -25.88 2.99 -0.94
CA LEU A 369 -26.50 1.72 -0.58
C LEU A 369 -27.88 1.93 0.04
N LEU A 370 -28.07 2.94 0.87
CA LEU A 370 -29.38 3.29 1.47
C LEU A 370 -30.48 3.58 0.45
N LYS A 371 -30.12 3.96 -0.77
CA LYS A 371 -31.10 4.10 -1.85
C LYS A 371 -31.83 2.79 -2.18
N TRP A 372 -31.13 1.64 -1.98
CA TRP A 372 -31.62 0.32 -2.39
C TRP A 372 -31.81 -0.66 -1.24
N PHE A 373 -31.12 -0.46 -0.12
CA PHE A 373 -31.00 -1.39 0.98
C PHE A 373 -31.23 -0.74 2.33
N SER A 374 -31.90 -1.44 3.25
CA SER A 374 -31.95 -1.07 4.65
C SER A 374 -30.60 -1.37 5.34
N VAL A 375 -30.40 -0.85 6.53
CA VAL A 375 -29.14 -1.07 7.30
C VAL A 375 -28.83 -2.54 7.55
N GLN A 376 -29.85 -3.36 7.82
CA GLN A 376 -29.63 -4.82 8.02
C GLN A 376 -29.08 -5.47 6.75
N GLN A 377 -29.60 -5.09 5.58
CA GLN A 377 -29.07 -5.58 4.30
C GLN A 377 -27.65 -5.09 4.04
N ILE A 378 -27.33 -3.85 4.46
CA ILE A 378 -25.98 -3.29 4.39
C ILE A 378 -25.01 -4.06 5.29
N TYR A 379 -25.44 -4.47 6.50
CA TYR A 379 -24.62 -5.35 7.36
C TYR A 379 -24.31 -6.68 6.68
N ILE A 380 -25.29 -7.28 5.98
CA ILE A 380 -25.08 -8.53 5.22
C ILE A 380 -24.05 -8.29 4.09
N ILE A 381 -24.17 -7.18 3.36
CA ILE A 381 -23.22 -6.80 2.31
C ILE A 381 -21.79 -6.69 2.89
N TYR A 382 -21.62 -5.96 4.01
CA TYR A 382 -20.34 -5.87 4.69
C TYR A 382 -19.86 -7.23 5.19
N GLY A 383 -20.75 -8.09 5.70
CA GLY A 383 -20.43 -9.45 6.12
C GLY A 383 -19.83 -10.29 5.00
N VAL A 384 -20.44 -10.23 3.82
CA VAL A 384 -19.93 -10.90 2.61
C VAL A 384 -18.58 -10.34 2.18
N VAL A 385 -18.43 -9.00 2.15
CA VAL A 385 -17.19 -8.34 1.74
C VAL A 385 -16.05 -8.65 2.72
N ILE A 386 -16.27 -8.50 4.02
CA ILE A 386 -15.24 -8.73 5.05
C ILE A 386 -14.83 -10.20 5.04
N THR A 387 -15.80 -11.13 5.09
CA THR A 387 -15.51 -12.57 5.06
C THR A 387 -14.78 -12.95 3.77
N GLY A 388 -15.21 -12.41 2.62
CA GLY A 388 -14.55 -12.60 1.33
C GLY A 388 -13.09 -12.14 1.34
N LEU A 389 -12.79 -10.97 1.92
CA LEU A 389 -11.42 -10.44 2.05
C LEU A 389 -10.56 -11.29 2.98
N LEU A 390 -11.09 -11.72 4.14
CA LEU A 390 -10.38 -12.60 5.06
C LEU A 390 -10.07 -13.96 4.40
N LEU A 391 -11.03 -14.55 3.70
CA LEU A 391 -10.83 -15.77 2.93
C LEU A 391 -9.83 -15.56 1.79
N ALA A 392 -9.87 -14.43 1.09
CA ALA A 392 -8.90 -14.12 0.04
C ALA A 392 -7.46 -14.05 0.56
N ILE A 393 -7.23 -13.52 1.77
CA ILE A 393 -5.93 -13.55 2.44
C ILE A 393 -5.51 -15.00 2.70
N ILE A 394 -6.38 -15.81 3.31
CA ILE A 394 -6.10 -17.22 3.62
C ILE A 394 -5.78 -17.99 2.34
N LEU A 395 -6.62 -17.90 1.32
CA LEU A 395 -6.45 -18.60 0.04
C LEU A 395 -5.17 -18.13 -0.67
N SER A 396 -4.84 -16.84 -0.59
CA SER A 396 -3.63 -16.29 -1.17
C SER A 396 -2.38 -16.84 -0.49
N LEU A 397 -2.38 -16.98 0.84
CA LEU A 397 -1.30 -17.64 1.60
C LEU A 397 -1.19 -19.12 1.24
N CYS A 398 -2.31 -19.84 1.18
CA CYS A 398 -2.36 -21.26 0.79
C CYS A 398 -1.83 -21.49 -0.63
N LYS A 399 -2.21 -20.64 -1.60
CA LYS A 399 -1.71 -20.67 -2.98
C LYS A 399 -0.18 -20.59 -3.05
N HIS A 400 0.43 -19.83 -2.16
CA HIS A 400 1.88 -19.69 -2.03
C HIS A 400 2.52 -20.69 -1.05
N ARG A 401 1.77 -21.72 -0.60
CA ARG A 401 2.21 -22.79 0.33
C ARG A 401 2.61 -22.28 1.71
N GLU A 402 2.00 -21.17 2.15
CA GLU A 402 2.20 -20.58 3.49
C GLU A 402 1.08 -21.01 4.44
N PHE A 403 0.79 -22.34 4.52
CA PHE A 403 -0.31 -22.91 5.29
C PHE A 403 -0.27 -22.55 6.78
N VAL A 404 0.93 -22.47 7.34
CA VAL A 404 1.13 -22.14 8.77
C VAL A 404 0.72 -20.69 9.04
N ALA A 405 1.08 -19.76 8.17
CA ALA A 405 0.66 -18.36 8.29
C ALA A 405 -0.83 -18.21 8.05
N ALA A 406 -1.41 -18.97 7.11
CA ALA A 406 -2.84 -19.02 6.85
C ALA A 406 -3.62 -19.48 8.08
N GLY A 407 -3.17 -20.58 8.74
CA GLY A 407 -3.77 -21.08 9.97
C GLY A 407 -3.66 -20.08 11.14
N ALA A 408 -2.48 -19.47 11.33
CA ALA A 408 -2.30 -18.46 12.38
C ALA A 408 -3.19 -17.23 12.16
N PHE A 409 -3.32 -16.77 10.91
CA PHE A 409 -4.20 -15.65 10.57
C PHE A 409 -5.68 -16.01 10.79
N ALA A 410 -6.11 -17.22 10.39
CA ALA A 410 -7.48 -17.69 10.60
C ALA A 410 -7.81 -17.75 12.09
N VAL A 411 -6.91 -18.30 12.93
CA VAL A 411 -7.08 -18.33 14.39
C VAL A 411 -7.20 -16.92 14.94
N ALA A 412 -6.30 -16.00 14.57
CA ALA A 412 -6.35 -14.62 15.06
C ALA A 412 -7.67 -13.92 14.66
N ALA A 413 -8.15 -14.13 13.43
CA ALA A 413 -9.41 -13.55 12.95
C ALA A 413 -10.63 -14.11 13.69
N ILE A 414 -10.65 -15.41 13.99
CA ILE A 414 -11.75 -16.05 14.76
C ILE A 414 -11.72 -15.56 16.21
N VAL A 415 -10.55 -15.57 16.86
CA VAL A 415 -10.40 -15.16 18.27
C VAL A 415 -10.86 -13.72 18.48
N ALA A 416 -10.56 -12.83 17.53
CA ALA A 416 -10.97 -11.43 17.58
C ALA A 416 -12.39 -11.18 17.03
N GLY A 417 -13.12 -12.21 16.60
CA GLY A 417 -14.46 -12.04 16.03
C GLY A 417 -14.48 -11.15 14.78
N ALA A 418 -13.45 -11.21 13.93
CA ALA A 418 -13.32 -10.34 12.77
C ALA A 418 -14.54 -10.37 11.81
N PRO A 419 -15.17 -11.52 11.50
CA PRO A 419 -16.39 -11.55 10.68
C PRO A 419 -17.57 -10.79 11.30
N LEU A 420 -17.66 -10.70 12.63
CA LEU A 420 -18.70 -9.98 13.34
C LEU A 420 -18.57 -8.46 13.29
N ALA A 421 -17.47 -7.92 12.75
CA ALA A 421 -17.33 -6.49 12.54
C ALA A 421 -18.37 -5.91 11.57
N ALA A 422 -19.05 -6.75 10.81
CA ALA A 422 -20.10 -6.36 9.86
C ALA A 422 -21.43 -5.95 10.51
N ILE A 423 -21.62 -6.23 11.80
CA ILE A 423 -22.89 -5.96 12.51
C ILE A 423 -23.10 -4.50 12.88
N CYS A 424 -22.17 -3.62 12.57
CA CYS A 424 -22.25 -2.19 12.79
C CYS A 424 -21.50 -1.46 11.66
N LEU A 425 -22.05 -0.34 11.19
CA LEU A 425 -21.45 0.47 10.13
C LEU A 425 -20.09 1.04 10.57
N GLU A 426 -19.96 1.35 11.85
CA GLU A 426 -18.74 1.91 12.41
C GLU A 426 -17.57 0.91 12.38
N TYR A 427 -17.79 -0.37 12.70
CA TYR A 427 -16.70 -1.36 12.80
C TYR A 427 -16.24 -1.92 11.45
N ALA A 428 -17.15 -1.97 10.47
CA ALA A 428 -16.95 -2.67 9.21
C ALA A 428 -15.77 -2.10 8.39
N GLN A 429 -15.58 -0.79 8.41
CA GLN A 429 -14.66 -0.08 7.53
C GLN A 429 -13.19 -0.46 7.75
N VAL A 430 -12.78 -0.63 8.99
CA VAL A 430 -11.42 -1.03 9.37
C VAL A 430 -11.05 -2.37 8.74
N PHE A 431 -11.98 -3.34 8.76
CA PHE A 431 -11.74 -4.68 8.24
C PHE A 431 -11.70 -4.73 6.70
N VAL A 432 -12.44 -3.86 6.03
CA VAL A 432 -12.35 -3.69 4.58
C VAL A 432 -10.96 -3.14 4.21
N VAL A 433 -10.50 -2.08 4.89
CA VAL A 433 -9.17 -1.50 4.66
C VAL A 433 -8.07 -2.52 5.00
N LEU A 434 -8.14 -3.19 6.16
CA LEU A 434 -7.23 -4.25 6.57
C LEU A 434 -7.08 -5.32 5.48
N GLY A 435 -8.22 -5.82 4.96
CA GLY A 435 -8.24 -6.86 3.93
C GLY A 435 -7.55 -6.41 2.65
N MET A 436 -7.92 -5.24 2.13
CA MET A 436 -7.32 -4.68 0.90
C MET A 436 -5.82 -4.42 1.07
N VAL A 437 -5.41 -3.77 2.15
CA VAL A 437 -4.00 -3.43 2.40
C VAL A 437 -3.17 -4.69 2.59
N SER A 438 -3.69 -5.72 3.29
CA SER A 438 -3.02 -7.01 3.45
C SER A 438 -2.74 -7.70 2.12
N LEU A 439 -3.74 -7.80 1.24
CA LEU A 439 -3.59 -8.41 -0.08
C LEU A 439 -2.60 -7.65 -0.96
N ILE A 440 -2.62 -6.32 -0.91
CA ILE A 440 -1.67 -5.48 -1.67
C ILE A 440 -0.26 -5.64 -1.10
N ALA A 441 -0.08 -5.60 0.23
CA ALA A 441 1.22 -5.77 0.89
C ALA A 441 1.85 -7.12 0.55
N MET A 442 1.08 -8.21 0.67
CA MET A 442 1.51 -9.56 0.29
C MET A 442 1.94 -9.61 -1.19
N ARG A 443 1.14 -9.03 -2.09
CA ARG A 443 1.47 -8.97 -3.53
C ARG A 443 2.75 -8.17 -3.82
N LEU A 444 2.99 -7.09 -3.08
CA LEU A 444 4.23 -6.30 -3.21
C LEU A 444 5.44 -7.12 -2.76
N VAL A 445 5.34 -7.84 -1.66
CA VAL A 445 6.42 -8.73 -1.18
C VAL A 445 6.69 -9.84 -2.19
N TRP A 446 5.67 -10.56 -2.67
CA TRP A 446 5.85 -11.62 -3.67
C TRP A 446 6.47 -11.14 -4.99
N ARG A 447 6.33 -9.85 -5.31
CA ARG A 447 6.90 -9.24 -6.51
C ARG A 447 8.24 -8.53 -6.28
N ASP A 448 8.85 -8.69 -5.12
CA ASP A 448 10.08 -7.98 -4.70
C ASP A 448 9.97 -6.45 -4.87
N LYS A 449 8.82 -5.90 -4.48
CA LYS A 449 8.54 -4.45 -4.51
C LYS A 449 8.42 -3.85 -3.13
N THR A 450 9.19 -4.34 -2.18
CA THR A 450 9.15 -3.95 -0.76
C THR A 450 9.37 -2.45 -0.54
N LYS A 451 10.12 -1.77 -1.42
CA LYS A 451 10.31 -0.30 -1.38
C LYS A 451 9.01 0.51 -1.51
N ALA A 452 7.92 -0.10 -1.99
CA ALA A 452 6.61 0.55 -2.09
C ALA A 452 5.79 0.44 -0.79
N LEU A 453 6.16 -0.46 0.14
CA LEU A 453 5.43 -0.67 1.38
C LEU A 453 5.23 0.62 2.20
N PRO A 454 6.25 1.47 2.46
CA PRO A 454 6.01 2.69 3.24
C PRO A 454 4.90 3.57 2.65
N TYR A 455 4.85 3.73 1.33
CA TYR A 455 3.80 4.53 0.67
C TYR A 455 2.41 3.85 0.74
N LEU A 456 2.35 2.51 0.62
CA LEU A 456 1.11 1.77 0.83
C LEU A 456 0.56 2.01 2.24
N PHE A 457 1.43 1.99 3.26
CA PHE A 457 1.01 2.21 4.64
C PHE A 457 0.64 3.67 4.91
N PHE A 458 1.27 4.64 4.25
CA PHE A 458 0.82 6.03 4.27
C PHE A 458 -0.61 6.16 3.71
N CYS A 459 -0.90 5.54 2.56
CA CYS A 459 -2.25 5.48 1.99
C CYS A 459 -3.22 4.75 2.92
N SER A 460 -2.78 3.68 3.60
CA SER A 460 -3.59 2.95 4.58
C SER A 460 -3.99 3.85 5.76
N GLY A 461 -3.05 4.64 6.30
CA GLY A 461 -3.33 5.61 7.36
C GLY A 461 -4.33 6.68 6.92
N ILE A 462 -4.17 7.24 5.72
CA ILE A 462 -5.13 8.18 5.13
C ILE A 462 -6.51 7.54 5.00
N LEU A 463 -6.58 6.34 4.41
CA LEU A 463 -7.85 5.69 4.10
C LEU A 463 -8.62 5.29 5.36
N VAL A 464 -7.93 4.75 6.38
CA VAL A 464 -8.60 4.40 7.62
C VAL A 464 -9.06 5.64 8.38
N ASN A 465 -8.29 6.72 8.43
CA ASN A 465 -8.75 7.97 9.04
C ASN A 465 -9.97 8.58 8.31
N TYR A 466 -10.02 8.43 6.98
CA TYR A 466 -11.16 8.90 6.19
C TYR A 466 -12.44 8.11 6.44
N LEU A 467 -12.34 6.78 6.64
CA LEU A 467 -13.48 5.86 6.72
C LEU A 467 -13.92 5.53 8.15
N ASP A 468 -13.04 5.61 9.15
CA ASP A 468 -13.23 5.09 10.50
C ASP A 468 -13.25 6.17 11.58
N PHE A 469 -13.83 5.85 12.76
CA PHE A 469 -13.99 6.74 13.91
C PHE A 469 -13.21 6.29 15.15
N LEU A 470 -11.98 5.86 15.01
CA LEU A 470 -11.17 5.38 16.13
C LEU A 470 -11.63 4.02 16.70
N THR A 471 -12.13 3.12 15.84
CA THR A 471 -12.60 1.81 16.33
C THR A 471 -11.45 0.83 16.61
N ALA A 472 -10.74 0.42 15.57
CA ALA A 472 -9.59 -0.48 15.65
C ALA A 472 -8.57 -0.17 14.53
N GLU A 473 -8.35 1.10 14.25
CA GLU A 473 -7.58 1.62 13.11
C GLU A 473 -6.17 1.03 13.02
N THR A 474 -5.55 0.72 14.17
CA THR A 474 -4.21 0.13 14.25
C THR A 474 -4.10 -1.25 13.58
N LEU A 475 -5.21 -1.95 13.38
CA LEU A 475 -5.25 -3.21 12.62
C LEU A 475 -4.79 -3.03 11.17
N THR A 476 -5.08 -1.87 10.57
CA THR A 476 -4.71 -1.56 9.18
C THR A 476 -3.21 -1.32 8.99
N LEU A 477 -2.48 -1.11 10.10
CA LEU A 477 -1.02 -1.14 10.18
C LEU A 477 -0.52 -2.53 10.54
N ALA A 478 -0.94 -3.06 11.68
CA ALA A 478 -0.29 -4.19 12.32
C ALA A 478 -0.45 -5.50 11.52
N ILE A 479 -1.67 -5.85 11.12
CA ILE A 479 -1.94 -7.12 10.42
C ILE A 479 -1.23 -7.19 9.05
N PRO A 480 -1.37 -6.20 8.13
CA PRO A 480 -0.67 -6.26 6.85
C PRO A 480 0.86 -6.26 7.01
N LEU A 481 1.39 -5.56 8.03
CA LEU A 481 2.82 -5.52 8.29
C LEU A 481 3.34 -6.84 8.85
N LEU A 482 2.63 -7.50 9.76
CA LEU A 482 2.97 -8.84 10.27
C LEU A 482 3.00 -9.88 9.14
N LEU A 483 2.00 -9.88 8.26
CA LEU A 483 1.98 -10.74 7.08
C LEU A 483 3.14 -10.45 6.13
N ALA A 484 3.45 -9.18 5.89
CA ALA A 484 4.59 -8.78 5.06
C ALA A 484 5.93 -9.25 5.69
N LEU A 485 6.13 -9.06 6.99
CA LEU A 485 7.34 -9.50 7.72
C LEU A 485 7.52 -11.03 7.67
N TRP A 486 6.43 -11.77 7.80
CA TRP A 486 6.46 -13.23 7.64
C TRP A 486 6.95 -13.63 6.25
N LEU A 487 6.37 -13.04 5.21
CA LEU A 487 6.67 -13.37 3.80
C LEU A 487 8.07 -12.88 3.39
N MET A 488 8.50 -11.70 3.80
CA MET A 488 9.84 -11.17 3.50
C MET A 488 10.92 -12.09 4.04
N ARG A 489 10.79 -12.54 5.30
CA ARG A 489 11.70 -13.50 5.89
C ARG A 489 11.74 -14.82 5.12
N LYS A 490 10.57 -15.35 4.73
CA LYS A 490 10.48 -16.61 3.98
C LYS A 490 11.19 -16.54 2.63
N GLN A 491 11.07 -15.41 1.95
CA GLN A 491 11.75 -15.17 0.66
C GLN A 491 13.21 -14.75 0.81
N LYS A 492 13.75 -14.70 2.03
CA LYS A 492 15.12 -14.22 2.33
C LYS A 492 15.39 -12.81 1.78
N LEU A 493 14.34 -11.98 1.69
CA LEU A 493 14.48 -10.58 1.30
C LEU A 493 15.13 -9.80 2.45
N GLU A 494 15.98 -8.85 2.11
CA GLU A 494 16.52 -7.92 3.11
C GLU A 494 15.38 -7.17 3.78
N MET A 495 15.22 -7.38 5.08
CA MET A 495 14.19 -6.69 5.87
C MET A 495 14.51 -5.20 6.08
N GLY A 496 15.66 -4.72 5.60
CA GLY A 496 16.11 -3.34 5.82
C GLY A 496 16.32 -2.98 7.29
N GLY A 497 16.28 -3.99 8.17
CA GLY A 497 16.39 -3.84 9.61
C GLY A 497 15.20 -3.13 10.27
N PHE A 498 15.34 -2.86 11.58
CA PHE A 498 14.33 -2.16 12.39
C PHE A 498 13.96 -0.77 11.82
N LYS A 499 14.93 -0.04 11.24
CA LYS A 499 14.71 1.28 10.64
C LYS A 499 13.67 1.26 9.51
N PHE A 500 13.61 0.17 8.74
CA PHE A 500 12.62 0.06 7.66
C PHE A 500 11.20 -0.13 8.20
N VAL A 501 11.03 -0.95 9.24
CA VAL A 501 9.75 -1.16 9.90
C VAL A 501 9.29 0.13 10.59
N LEU A 502 10.19 0.80 11.30
CA LEU A 502 9.90 2.11 11.90
C LEU A 502 9.46 3.15 10.85
N LYS A 503 10.11 3.16 9.68
CA LYS A 503 9.68 4.02 8.57
C LYS A 503 8.26 3.71 8.11
N ILE A 504 7.88 2.44 8.03
CA ILE A 504 6.52 2.02 7.65
C ILE A 504 5.50 2.51 8.69
N MET A 505 5.79 2.26 9.98
CA MET A 505 4.92 2.70 11.08
C MET A 505 4.75 4.23 11.10
N LEU A 506 5.85 4.96 10.93
CA LEU A 506 5.84 6.42 10.85
C LEU A 506 5.02 6.92 9.65
N PHE A 507 5.15 6.29 8.48
CA PHE A 507 4.38 6.70 7.29
C PHE A 507 2.89 6.46 7.49
N TRP A 508 2.50 5.33 8.09
CA TRP A 508 1.10 5.09 8.44
C TRP A 508 0.57 6.16 9.42
N ALA A 509 1.31 6.43 10.49
CA ALA A 509 0.93 7.44 11.48
C ALA A 509 0.83 8.84 10.87
N LEU A 510 1.80 9.23 10.02
CA LEU A 510 1.75 10.50 9.29
C LEU A 510 0.52 10.58 8.36
N GLY A 511 0.21 9.51 7.63
CA GLY A 511 -0.98 9.46 6.78
C GLY A 511 -2.27 9.66 7.58
N TYR A 512 -2.37 8.99 8.72
CA TYR A 512 -3.50 9.08 9.63
C TYR A 512 -3.66 10.48 10.21
N VAL A 513 -2.61 11.03 10.82
CA VAL A 513 -2.65 12.34 11.49
C VAL A 513 -2.85 13.48 10.48
N LEU A 514 -2.13 13.45 9.36
CA LEU A 514 -2.23 14.52 8.36
C LEU A 514 -3.61 14.56 7.68
N MET A 515 -4.24 13.41 7.47
CA MET A 515 -5.61 13.37 6.95
C MET A 515 -6.61 13.97 7.94
N TRP A 516 -6.43 13.71 9.22
CA TRP A 516 -7.25 14.31 10.28
C TRP A 516 -7.04 15.83 10.38
N LEU A 517 -5.79 16.28 10.41
CA LEU A 517 -5.46 17.72 10.40
C LEU A 517 -6.04 18.43 9.17
N ALA A 518 -6.05 17.77 8.01
CA ALA A 518 -6.67 18.32 6.80
C ALA A 518 -8.19 18.52 6.97
N LYS A 519 -8.90 17.58 7.60
CA LYS A 519 -10.33 17.76 7.91
C LYS A 519 -10.55 18.94 8.84
N TRP A 520 -9.77 19.06 9.91
CA TRP A 520 -9.90 20.16 10.85
C TRP A 520 -9.59 21.51 10.21
N LEU A 521 -8.57 21.57 9.35
CA LEU A 521 -8.27 22.79 8.59
C LEU A 521 -9.42 23.18 7.65
N ILE A 522 -10.01 22.23 6.95
CA ILE A 522 -11.16 22.47 6.06
C ILE A 522 -12.38 22.95 6.87
N ALA A 523 -12.68 22.29 7.99
CA ALA A 523 -13.76 22.68 8.87
C ALA A 523 -13.53 24.10 9.43
N TRP A 524 -12.33 24.43 9.87
CA TRP A 524 -11.99 25.78 10.34
C TRP A 524 -12.14 26.85 9.26
N LEU A 525 -11.66 26.58 8.04
CA LEU A 525 -11.76 27.52 6.92
C LEU A 525 -13.23 27.76 6.49
N ALA A 526 -14.08 26.72 6.60
CA ALA A 526 -15.47 26.79 6.16
C ALA A 526 -16.44 27.28 7.24
N LEU A 527 -16.19 26.96 8.51
CA LEU A 527 -17.12 27.15 9.65
C LEU A 527 -16.60 28.13 10.70
N GLY A 528 -15.32 28.52 10.64
CA GLY A 528 -14.72 29.46 11.60
C GLY A 528 -14.27 28.80 12.92
N GLY A 529 -14.24 29.59 14.02
CA GLY A 529 -13.63 29.20 15.30
C GLY A 529 -14.34 28.10 16.09
N SER A 530 -15.64 27.86 15.84
CA SER A 530 -16.43 26.82 16.54
C SER A 530 -15.87 25.42 16.36
N ALA A 531 -15.33 25.12 15.18
CA ALA A 531 -14.73 23.82 14.87
C ALA A 531 -13.54 23.48 15.78
N TRP A 532 -12.66 24.45 16.09
CA TRP A 532 -11.51 24.25 17.01
C TRP A 532 -11.93 24.06 18.46
N GLN A 533 -12.95 24.77 18.93
CA GLN A 533 -13.46 24.62 20.28
C GLN A 533 -14.02 23.21 20.51
N SER A 534 -14.76 22.67 19.52
CA SER A 534 -15.26 21.29 19.52
C SER A 534 -14.13 20.27 19.60
N VAL A 535 -13.05 20.46 18.83
CA VAL A 535 -11.88 19.57 18.83
C VAL A 535 -11.15 19.61 20.15
N GLY A 536 -10.88 20.82 20.70
CA GLY A 536 -10.20 21.02 21.98
C GLY A 536 -10.91 20.35 23.13
N ALA A 537 -12.23 20.57 23.26
CA ALA A 537 -13.07 19.96 24.30
C ALA A 537 -13.06 18.42 24.24
N GLN A 538 -13.01 17.82 23.02
CA GLN A 538 -12.96 16.37 22.87
C GLN A 538 -11.58 15.78 23.20
N ILE A 539 -10.49 16.48 22.88
CA ILE A 539 -9.14 16.04 23.27
C ILE A 539 -9.05 16.04 24.80
N GLU A 540 -9.49 17.09 25.45
CA GLU A 540 -9.51 17.20 26.92
C GLU A 540 -10.36 16.10 27.54
N LYS A 541 -11.59 15.89 27.07
CA LYS A 541 -12.51 14.86 27.55
C LYS A 541 -11.92 13.43 27.40
N ARG A 542 -11.12 13.15 26.38
CA ARG A 542 -10.57 11.80 26.12
C ARG A 542 -9.21 11.54 26.75
N SER A 543 -8.49 12.60 27.13
CA SER A 543 -7.14 12.48 27.69
C SER A 543 -7.08 12.64 29.20
N VAL A 544 -8.04 13.34 29.84
CA VAL A 544 -7.90 13.80 31.23
C VAL A 544 -9.11 13.51 32.10
N SER A 545 -10.24 12.99 31.57
CA SER A 545 -11.43 12.88 32.40
C SER A 545 -11.29 11.80 33.50
N THR A 546 -11.20 12.26 34.72
CA THR A 546 -11.35 11.48 35.96
C THR A 546 -12.83 11.41 36.39
N GLU A 547 -13.78 11.38 35.45
CA GLU A 547 -15.19 11.17 35.80
C GLU A 547 -15.34 9.74 36.34
N GLY A 548 -15.49 9.59 37.64
CA GLY A 548 -15.75 8.32 38.32
C GLY A 548 -14.77 7.94 39.45
N GLY A 549 -13.76 8.77 39.74
CA GLY A 549 -12.88 8.54 40.89
C GLY A 549 -11.82 7.44 40.73
N PHE A 550 -11.70 6.83 39.56
CA PHE A 550 -10.67 5.83 39.26
C PHE A 550 -9.31 6.48 39.01
N ASN A 551 -8.26 5.90 39.55
CA ASN A 551 -6.90 6.29 39.20
C ASN A 551 -6.51 5.68 37.84
N HIS A 552 -5.48 6.22 37.21
CA HIS A 552 -5.03 5.81 35.89
C HIS A 552 -4.67 4.32 35.79
N PHE A 553 -4.11 3.72 36.84
CA PHE A 553 -3.74 2.30 36.87
C PHE A 553 -4.97 1.39 37.00
N GLU A 554 -5.98 1.81 37.76
CA GLU A 554 -7.24 1.08 37.87
C GLU A 554 -8.00 1.08 36.54
N MET A 555 -8.06 2.24 35.85
CA MET A 555 -8.61 2.33 34.49
C MET A 555 -7.87 1.43 33.50
N LEU A 556 -6.54 1.40 33.55
CA LEU A 556 -5.74 0.52 32.70
C LEU A 556 -6.03 -0.95 32.97
N GLY A 557 -6.10 -1.33 34.26
CA GLY A 557 -6.49 -2.69 34.66
C GLY A 557 -7.84 -3.09 34.12
N TYR A 558 -8.83 -2.18 34.24
CA TYR A 558 -10.18 -2.40 33.73
C TYR A 558 -10.21 -2.48 32.19
N ALA A 559 -9.52 -1.57 31.48
CA ALA A 559 -9.43 -1.62 30.02
C ALA A 559 -8.81 -2.92 29.50
N VAL A 560 -7.74 -3.39 30.15
CA VAL A 560 -7.09 -4.66 29.83
C VAL A 560 -8.06 -5.83 30.08
N ASP A 561 -8.67 -5.89 31.27
CA ASP A 561 -9.60 -6.99 31.61
C ASP A 561 -10.76 -7.07 30.62
N MET A 562 -11.44 -5.95 30.35
CA MET A 562 -12.61 -5.89 29.47
C MET A 562 -12.26 -6.26 28.02
N ASN A 563 -11.14 -5.75 27.48
CA ASN A 563 -10.74 -6.05 26.12
C ASN A 563 -10.30 -7.53 25.96
N PHE A 564 -9.54 -8.10 26.90
CA PHE A 564 -9.14 -9.50 26.84
C PHE A 564 -10.29 -10.46 27.12
N SER A 565 -11.24 -10.10 28.00
CA SER A 565 -12.46 -10.87 28.26
C SER A 565 -13.44 -10.87 27.09
N SER A 566 -13.33 -9.92 26.16
CA SER A 566 -14.14 -9.86 24.93
C SER A 566 -13.59 -10.73 23.79
N LEU A 567 -12.39 -11.32 23.93
CA LEU A 567 -11.89 -12.30 22.98
C LEU A 567 -12.82 -13.54 22.92
N PHE A 568 -12.88 -14.20 21.77
CA PHE A 568 -13.80 -15.30 21.52
C PHE A 568 -15.27 -14.91 21.69
N PRO A 569 -15.77 -13.88 21.01
CA PRO A 569 -17.06 -13.24 21.29
C PRO A 569 -18.29 -14.15 21.21
N ILE A 570 -18.16 -15.33 20.58
CA ILE A 570 -19.26 -16.33 20.47
C ILE A 570 -19.09 -17.45 21.50
N CYS A 571 -17.89 -17.61 22.07
CA CYS A 571 -17.54 -18.72 22.95
C CYS A 571 -16.93 -18.18 24.26
N PHE A 572 -17.13 -18.93 25.35
CA PHE A 572 -16.45 -18.73 26.63
C PHE A 572 -16.88 -17.52 27.47
N GLY A 573 -17.56 -16.50 26.94
CA GLY A 573 -18.03 -15.35 27.73
C GLY A 573 -16.94 -14.78 28.64
N SER A 574 -17.25 -14.57 29.93
CA SER A 574 -16.29 -14.06 30.93
C SER A 574 -15.07 -14.99 31.21
N TRP A 575 -15.10 -16.24 30.76
CA TRP A 575 -13.96 -17.16 30.87
C TRP A 575 -12.91 -16.95 29.78
N ALA A 576 -13.19 -16.12 28.78
CA ALA A 576 -12.30 -15.89 27.65
C ALA A 576 -10.92 -15.39 28.08
N GLY A 577 -10.86 -14.48 29.06
CA GLY A 577 -9.60 -13.97 29.62
C GLY A 577 -8.76 -15.08 30.28
N LEU A 578 -9.40 -15.91 31.12
CA LEU A 578 -8.74 -17.04 31.79
C LEU A 578 -8.24 -18.09 30.79
N ILE A 579 -9.08 -18.46 29.80
CA ILE A 579 -8.69 -19.40 28.75
C ILE A 579 -7.52 -18.86 27.93
N THR A 580 -7.56 -17.58 27.56
CA THR A 580 -6.45 -16.91 26.88
C THR A 580 -5.16 -17.00 27.69
N ALA A 581 -5.22 -16.68 28.99
CA ALA A 581 -4.08 -16.77 29.88
C ALA A 581 -3.51 -18.19 29.97
N ILE A 582 -4.36 -19.22 30.12
CA ILE A 582 -3.95 -20.64 30.17
C ILE A 582 -3.28 -21.03 28.86
N VAL A 583 -3.85 -20.68 27.70
CA VAL A 583 -3.28 -21.00 26.38
C VAL A 583 -1.94 -20.31 26.20
N VAL A 584 -1.82 -19.03 26.53
CA VAL A 584 -0.56 -18.27 26.44
C VAL A 584 0.50 -18.87 27.34
N CYS A 585 0.19 -19.15 28.62
CA CYS A 585 1.12 -19.79 29.55
C CYS A 585 1.56 -21.17 29.04
N GLY A 586 0.65 -21.99 28.54
CA GLY A 586 0.96 -23.31 27.97
C GLY A 586 1.92 -23.21 26.77
N LEU A 587 1.69 -22.26 25.86
CA LEU A 587 2.56 -22.01 24.71
C LEU A 587 3.93 -21.46 25.12
N LEU A 588 4.01 -20.60 26.13
CA LEU A 588 5.29 -20.09 26.69
C LEU A 588 6.08 -21.21 27.36
N LEU A 589 5.43 -22.07 28.15
CA LEU A 589 6.06 -23.25 28.74
C LEU A 589 6.58 -24.22 27.66
N LEU A 590 5.82 -24.40 26.57
CA LEU A 590 6.26 -25.22 25.45
C LEU A 590 7.50 -24.60 24.77
N ALA A 591 7.53 -23.29 24.59
CA ALA A 591 8.69 -22.57 24.05
C ALA A 591 9.92 -22.65 24.96
N ALA A 592 9.74 -22.54 26.27
CA ALA A 592 10.81 -22.68 27.24
C ALA A 592 11.38 -24.11 27.27
N LYS A 593 10.55 -25.14 27.14
CA LYS A 593 10.95 -26.54 27.14
C LYS A 593 11.65 -27.00 25.85
N PHE A 594 11.22 -26.46 24.70
CA PHE A 594 11.70 -26.85 23.38
C PHE A 594 12.16 -25.64 22.53
N PRO A 595 13.16 -24.86 22.99
CA PRO A 595 13.63 -23.73 22.23
C PRO A 595 14.44 -24.17 21.01
N LYS A 596 14.35 -23.43 19.90
CA LYS A 596 15.29 -23.58 18.77
C LYS A 596 16.67 -23.07 19.15
N LYS A 597 17.73 -23.78 18.69
CA LYS A 597 19.11 -23.41 18.96
C LYS A 597 19.56 -22.10 18.31
N GLN A 598 18.99 -21.74 17.15
CA GLN A 598 19.31 -20.50 16.45
C GLN A 598 18.03 -19.71 16.21
N LEU A 599 17.95 -18.54 16.84
CA LEU A 599 16.84 -17.61 16.73
C LEU A 599 17.30 -16.32 16.05
N ASP A 600 16.46 -15.82 15.16
CA ASP A 600 16.59 -14.49 14.57
C ASP A 600 15.91 -13.49 15.50
N TRP A 601 16.64 -13.02 16.49
CA TRP A 601 16.14 -12.10 17.51
C TRP A 601 15.67 -10.77 16.92
N LEU A 602 16.32 -10.29 15.83
CA LEU A 602 15.89 -9.07 15.18
C LEU A 602 14.50 -9.22 14.60
N TRP A 603 14.19 -10.36 13.96
CA TRP A 603 12.87 -10.62 13.44
C TRP A 603 11.84 -10.80 14.57
N VAL A 604 12.18 -11.55 15.60
CA VAL A 604 11.30 -11.80 16.76
C VAL A 604 10.93 -10.48 17.45
N SER A 605 11.91 -9.65 17.79
CA SER A 605 11.68 -8.35 18.42
C SER A 605 10.85 -7.41 17.54
N THR A 606 11.11 -7.42 16.24
CA THR A 606 10.35 -6.60 15.27
C THR A 606 8.88 -7.03 15.21
N VAL A 607 8.61 -8.33 15.16
CA VAL A 607 7.23 -8.86 15.18
C VAL A 607 6.53 -8.50 16.48
N LEU A 608 7.20 -8.66 17.62
CA LEU A 608 6.63 -8.28 18.94
C LEU A 608 6.29 -6.79 19.01
N ILE A 609 7.19 -5.91 18.56
CA ILE A 609 6.93 -4.46 18.55
C ILE A 609 5.69 -4.11 17.72
N VAL A 610 5.58 -4.68 16.52
CA VAL A 610 4.40 -4.46 15.65
C VAL A 610 3.13 -5.01 16.30
N SER A 611 3.22 -6.17 16.95
CA SER A 611 2.09 -6.81 17.63
C SER A 611 1.58 -6.01 18.83
N CYS A 612 2.47 -5.28 19.51
CA CYS A 612 2.13 -4.45 20.68
C CYS A 612 1.57 -3.07 20.32
N VAL A 613 1.45 -2.71 19.05
CA VAL A 613 0.88 -1.41 18.64
C VAL A 613 -0.53 -1.16 19.23
N PRO A 614 -1.46 -2.15 19.27
CA PRO A 614 -2.74 -1.95 19.93
C PRO A 614 -2.63 -1.65 21.43
N LEU A 615 -1.66 -2.23 22.13
CA LEU A 615 -1.44 -1.94 23.55
C LEU A 615 -0.93 -0.50 23.77
N LEU A 616 -0.09 0.02 22.87
CA LEU A 616 0.32 1.42 22.90
C LEU A 616 -0.87 2.35 22.66
N ARG A 617 -1.79 2.01 21.75
CA ARG A 617 -3.05 2.74 21.55
C ARG A 617 -3.89 2.76 22.82
N MET A 618 -4.04 1.61 23.48
CA MET A 618 -4.77 1.49 24.76
C MET A 618 -4.21 2.44 25.84
N LEU A 619 -2.89 2.59 25.92
CA LEU A 619 -2.27 3.54 26.86
C LEU A 619 -2.55 5.00 26.50
N VAL A 620 -2.67 5.35 25.23
CA VAL A 620 -2.91 6.73 24.76
C VAL A 620 -4.38 7.11 24.82
N LEU A 621 -5.30 6.17 24.55
CA LEU A 621 -6.74 6.40 24.45
C LEU A 621 -7.49 5.60 25.54
N LEU A 622 -6.99 5.63 26.76
CA LEU A 622 -7.42 4.76 27.85
C LEU A 622 -8.93 4.86 28.14
N GLU A 623 -9.46 6.06 28.22
CA GLU A 623 -10.91 6.26 28.47
C GLU A 623 -11.75 5.70 27.29
N HIS A 624 -11.28 5.90 26.06
CA HIS A 624 -11.93 5.34 24.88
C HIS A 624 -11.96 3.81 24.93
N GLU A 625 -10.87 3.16 25.35
CA GLU A 625 -10.79 1.71 25.49
C GLU A 625 -11.71 1.15 26.59
N VAL A 626 -11.91 1.90 27.67
CA VAL A 626 -12.84 1.55 28.75
C VAL A 626 -14.29 1.67 28.30
N ARG A 627 -14.64 2.76 27.62
CA ARG A 627 -16.03 3.00 27.18
C ARG A 627 -16.45 2.12 26.00
N HIS A 628 -15.51 1.79 25.14
CA HIS A 628 -15.77 1.15 23.85
C HIS A 628 -15.08 -0.21 23.70
N PHE A 629 -14.83 -0.93 24.81
CA PHE A 629 -14.18 -2.24 24.82
C PHE A 629 -14.89 -3.26 23.94
N PHE A 630 -16.18 -3.16 23.76
CA PHE A 630 -17.02 -4.09 22.97
C PHE A 630 -16.69 -4.10 21.47
N PHE A 631 -15.92 -3.13 20.96
CA PHE A 631 -15.36 -3.16 19.62
C PHE A 631 -13.83 -3.01 19.57
N THR A 632 -13.21 -2.24 20.50
CA THR A 632 -11.75 -2.00 20.49
C THR A 632 -10.94 -3.25 20.75
N TYR A 633 -11.50 -4.26 21.46
CA TYR A 633 -10.85 -5.56 21.67
C TYR A 633 -10.40 -6.24 20.37
N ARG A 634 -11.06 -5.95 19.25
CA ARG A 634 -10.68 -6.50 17.94
C ARG A 634 -9.27 -6.11 17.51
N ALA A 635 -8.75 -5.00 18.03
CA ALA A 635 -7.37 -4.59 17.81
C ALA A 635 -6.36 -5.64 18.32
N LEU A 636 -6.72 -6.41 19.35
CA LEU A 636 -5.90 -7.52 19.88
C LEU A 636 -5.65 -8.64 18.86
N MET A 637 -6.37 -8.69 17.74
CA MET A 637 -6.08 -9.59 16.62
C MET A 637 -4.58 -9.52 16.22
N ALA A 638 -3.98 -8.33 16.26
CA ALA A 638 -2.56 -8.15 15.94
C ALA A 638 -1.65 -8.81 16.97
N LEU A 639 -1.99 -8.69 18.26
CA LEU A 639 -1.25 -9.34 19.34
C LEU A 639 -1.31 -10.87 19.22
N VAL A 640 -2.50 -11.41 18.94
CA VAL A 640 -2.70 -12.87 18.75
C VAL A 640 -1.89 -13.37 17.55
N LEU A 641 -1.99 -12.69 16.40
CA LEU A 641 -1.26 -13.10 15.18
C LEU A 641 0.26 -13.07 15.40
N GLY A 642 0.76 -11.98 15.96
CA GLY A 642 2.20 -11.84 16.20
C GLY A 642 2.74 -12.84 17.23
N PHE A 643 1.98 -13.06 18.31
CA PHE A 643 2.32 -14.10 19.30
C PHE A 643 2.39 -15.48 18.65
N LEU A 644 1.41 -15.86 17.83
CA LEU A 644 1.42 -17.13 17.10
C LEU A 644 2.63 -17.21 16.16
N PHE A 645 2.95 -16.15 15.42
CA PHE A 645 4.13 -16.12 14.56
C PHE A 645 5.43 -16.32 15.33
N VAL A 646 5.57 -15.69 16.49
CA VAL A 646 6.75 -15.85 17.37
C VAL A 646 6.81 -17.28 17.89
N ILE A 647 5.75 -17.82 18.48
CA ILE A 647 5.71 -19.19 19.02
C ILE A 647 6.05 -20.23 17.95
N ILE A 648 5.47 -20.13 16.77
CA ILE A 648 5.75 -21.03 15.65
C ILE A 648 7.23 -21.03 15.29
N ARG A 649 7.93 -19.91 15.45
CA ARG A 649 9.34 -19.76 15.11
C ARG A 649 10.28 -20.10 16.24
N VAL A 650 9.89 -19.84 17.47
CA VAL A 650 10.73 -20.10 18.67
C VAL A 650 10.73 -21.57 19.04
N VAL A 651 9.62 -22.27 18.92
CA VAL A 651 9.48 -23.67 19.28
C VAL A 651 10.15 -24.60 18.25
N ASP A 652 10.90 -25.58 18.73
CA ASP A 652 11.43 -26.70 17.93
C ASP A 652 10.39 -27.83 17.81
N TRP A 653 9.50 -27.67 16.83
CA TRP A 653 8.42 -28.62 16.59
C TRP A 653 8.86 -30.04 16.23
N GLN A 654 10.09 -30.23 15.74
CA GLN A 654 10.63 -31.56 15.46
C GLN A 654 10.91 -32.31 16.77
N ARG A 655 11.53 -31.61 17.74
CA ARG A 655 11.76 -32.17 19.08
C ARG A 655 10.46 -32.46 19.83
N VAL A 656 9.45 -31.56 19.70
CA VAL A 656 8.12 -31.80 20.27
C VAL A 656 7.50 -33.09 19.71
N LYS A 657 7.51 -33.24 18.37
CA LYS A 657 6.98 -34.43 17.71
C LYS A 657 7.72 -35.73 18.12
N SER A 658 9.05 -35.69 18.25
CA SER A 658 9.82 -36.85 18.67
C SER A 658 9.51 -37.25 20.12
N CYS A 659 9.37 -36.27 21.01
CA CYS A 659 9.02 -36.51 22.42
C CYS A 659 7.63 -37.14 22.56
N LEU A 660 6.62 -36.69 21.79
CA LEU A 660 5.29 -37.24 21.77
C LEU A 660 5.27 -38.69 21.22
N LYS A 661 6.07 -38.98 20.19
CA LYS A 661 6.18 -40.35 19.64
C LYS A 661 6.84 -41.33 20.62
N CYS A 662 7.80 -40.89 21.43
CA CYS A 662 8.41 -41.72 22.47
C CYS A 662 7.40 -42.05 23.61
N LYS A 663 6.55 -41.07 24.01
CA LYS A 663 5.54 -41.28 25.04
C LYS A 663 4.40 -42.24 24.61
N ASN A 664 4.09 -42.30 23.34
CA ASN A 664 3.05 -43.24 22.82
C ASN A 664 3.63 -44.65 22.56
N ARG A 665 4.92 -44.91 22.78
CA ARG A 665 5.58 -46.21 22.67
C ARG A 665 5.97 -46.82 24.02
N ALA A 666 5.87 -46.04 25.07
CA ALA A 666 5.99 -46.48 26.47
C ALA A 666 4.57 -46.60 27.08
#